data_40fb7bb8b11103ed23acb159f12a4f82
#
_entry.id   40fb7bb8b11103ed23acb159f12a4f82
#
_cell.length_a   1.000
_cell.length_b   1.000
_cell.length_c   1.000
_cell.angle_alpha   90.00
_cell.angle_beta   90.00
_cell.angle_gamma   90.00
#
_symmetry.space_group_name_H-M   'P 1'
#
loop_
_entity.id
_entity.type
_entity.pdbx_description
1 polymer ?
#
loop_
_entity_poly.entity_id
_entity_poly.type
_entity_poly.pdbx_seq_one_letter_code
_entity_poly.pdbx_strand_id
1 'polypeptide(L)'
;MTFNKTGLAVAVALLIPTSGYAADYELEEVIVTAQKREQSLRDIPASVTAIPAERLDDLLNGGENIRALAARAPSLNVESSNGRQSPRFYIRGIGNYDFDVNATQPVSMILDEVALENSVLKSIPLFDVQQVEVLAGPQGTLFGRSTTAGVVKIDTIKPSQETSGYISAGLGSRSTRNVTGAIGGSLSDTVSARVAINYLERNPWIDNTVTGTELGGFDEMSYRVQLLLTPSEELSALFKIHGFNQDGDMPQVFYANAFTPGVKGLRSGFDEEVLSHDAPAGFTMDQFGASAKVDYDFGAATLTSITSYDTVDSFSQADIDGGLQGGPEAIGALGGQAFFSVSSGDGLSDHSQFTQELRVSGERDNLFYQVGFYYFDEDITVDSSDFANTGVAVNLTQVRQKTESAALFGQIEYDLTDRFSMIVGMRYTDDEKDLEVIPGAGSTAPAARIADDDAYFSYELAGNYEVNTEWSVYGRVATGSRGPVTLGRFGFTSQAETETITSVEAGFKAELMDGRARWNATVYNWNIDDQQLTATGGTGNTNEILNADTTGSGFETDFEAFVNENIRVTLNASYNDTEIDDASLLTELCSATPICTSNDPIVDTFPGFFGTVNLVSVNGNPLPRAPEWIYNVIIDYERQYGEGMFYASTDWNYRDDSNIFLYDSVEFVSEERWLGGVRVGFRSEINGYDVAIVGRNITDEIVAEGALDFLNLTAFVNEPRYWGLEMRKKL
;
A
#
# COMPACT_ATOMS: atom_id res chain seq x y z
N MET A 1 -24.13 21.96 13.25
CA MET A 1 -23.31 22.73 14.22
C MET A 1 -21.94 22.90 13.58
N THR A 2 -21.67 24.06 13.08
CA THR A 2 -20.41 24.41 12.40
C THR A 2 -19.29 24.45 13.45
N PHE A 3 -18.42 23.48 13.43
CA PHE A 3 -17.15 23.53 14.16
C PHE A 3 -16.20 24.49 13.44
N ASN A 4 -15.75 25.50 14.17
CA ASN A 4 -14.85 26.54 13.69
C ASN A 4 -13.45 25.94 13.42
N LYS A 5 -13.01 25.96 12.17
CA LYS A 5 -11.75 25.35 11.66
C LYS A 5 -10.45 26.09 12.08
N THR A 6 -10.49 26.95 13.08
CA THR A 6 -9.30 27.66 13.57
C THR A 6 -8.99 27.25 15.00
N GLY A 7 -7.94 26.43 15.13
CA GLY A 7 -7.19 26.32 16.39
C GLY A 7 -7.39 25.07 17.20
N LEU A 8 -7.02 23.91 16.69
CA LEU A 8 -6.50 22.84 17.56
C LEU A 8 -4.96 22.84 17.49
N ALA A 9 -4.36 23.95 17.91
CA ALA A 9 -3.01 23.87 18.45
C ALA A 9 -3.16 23.10 19.76
N VAL A 10 -2.94 21.80 19.72
CA VAL A 10 -2.80 20.98 20.92
C VAL A 10 -1.52 21.46 21.59
N ALA A 11 -1.65 22.42 22.47
CA ALA A 11 -0.66 22.69 23.51
C ALA A 11 -0.66 21.44 24.40
N VAL A 12 0.20 20.47 24.10
CA VAL A 12 0.62 19.46 25.06
C VAL A 12 1.40 20.22 26.14
N ALA A 13 0.66 20.78 27.08
CA ALA A 13 1.24 21.26 28.32
C ALA A 13 1.78 20.02 29.03
N LEU A 14 3.10 19.84 29.00
CA LEU A 14 3.84 18.90 29.85
C LEU A 14 3.48 19.20 31.31
N LEU A 15 2.41 18.59 31.79
CA LEU A 15 2.14 18.42 33.22
C LEU A 15 3.08 17.32 33.68
N ILE A 16 4.26 17.72 34.13
CA ILE A 16 5.19 16.87 34.89
C ILE A 16 4.52 16.64 36.25
N PRO A 17 4.03 15.44 36.58
CA PRO A 17 3.63 15.15 37.95
C PRO A 17 4.87 14.83 38.76
N THR A 18 5.06 15.57 39.82
CA THR A 18 6.07 15.30 40.83
C THR A 18 5.77 14.01 41.59
N SER A 19 6.73 13.08 41.54
CA SER A 19 7.03 11.98 42.48
C SER A 19 5.87 11.30 43.18
N GLY A 20 5.59 10.08 42.73
CA GLY A 20 4.81 9.08 43.45
C GLY A 20 4.90 7.74 42.78
N TYR A 21 5.62 6.79 43.38
CA TYR A 21 5.73 5.37 43.10
C TYR A 21 5.77 4.96 41.61
N ALA A 22 6.95 4.56 41.17
CA ALA A 22 7.18 3.92 39.88
C ALA A 22 6.34 2.62 39.83
N ALA A 23 5.26 2.62 39.09
CA ALA A 23 4.73 1.43 38.49
C ALA A 23 5.55 1.20 37.21
N ASP A 24 6.11 0.00 37.03
CA ASP A 24 6.86 -0.39 35.85
C ASP A 24 5.91 -0.52 34.65
N TYR A 25 5.63 0.58 33.95
CA TYR A 25 5.03 0.59 32.62
C TYR A 25 6.08 1.14 31.65
N GLU A 26 6.73 0.21 30.98
CA GLU A 26 7.73 0.47 29.94
C GLU A 26 7.13 0.09 28.60
N LEU A 27 7.56 0.78 27.54
CA LEU A 27 7.28 0.35 26.17
C LEU A 27 8.10 -0.92 25.91
N GLU A 28 7.46 -1.91 25.29
CA GLU A 28 8.17 -3.10 24.83
C GLU A 28 9.23 -2.73 23.79
N GLU A 29 10.37 -3.39 23.83
CA GLU A 29 11.37 -3.27 22.77
C GLU A 29 10.78 -3.70 21.44
N VAL A 30 10.94 -2.89 20.39
CA VAL A 30 10.47 -3.22 19.05
C VAL A 30 11.57 -3.97 18.31
N ILE A 31 11.32 -5.26 18.09
CA ILE A 31 12.19 -6.10 17.26
C ILE A 31 11.62 -6.10 15.84
N VAL A 32 12.46 -5.84 14.87
CA VAL A 32 12.13 -5.82 13.45
C VAL A 32 13.07 -6.72 12.66
N THR A 33 12.65 -7.09 11.47
CA THR A 33 13.42 -7.95 10.56
C THR A 33 13.75 -7.24 9.23
N ALA A 34 13.82 -5.91 9.29
CA ALA A 34 14.05 -4.99 8.18
C ALA A 34 15.36 -5.26 7.41
N GLN A 35 16.37 -5.87 8.03
CA GLN A 35 17.63 -6.26 7.38
C GLN A 35 17.78 -7.79 7.20
N LYS A 36 16.65 -8.50 7.08
CA LYS A 36 16.58 -9.97 6.93
C LYS A 36 17.17 -10.74 8.13
N ARG A 37 17.20 -10.10 9.30
CA ARG A 37 17.54 -10.67 10.61
C ARG A 37 16.78 -9.92 11.70
N GLU A 38 16.57 -10.56 12.84
CA GLU A 38 15.97 -9.93 14.02
C GLU A 38 16.95 -8.93 14.65
N GLN A 39 16.52 -7.68 14.79
CA GLN A 39 17.30 -6.61 15.39
C GLN A 39 16.38 -5.64 16.16
N SER A 40 16.92 -4.96 17.15
CA SER A 40 16.25 -3.82 17.75
C SER A 40 16.02 -2.72 16.72
N LEU A 41 14.83 -2.15 16.69
CA LEU A 41 14.53 -1.00 15.82
C LEU A 41 15.56 0.12 15.97
N ARG A 42 16.09 0.30 17.17
CA ARG A 42 17.08 1.32 17.52
C ARG A 42 18.41 1.16 16.76
N ASP A 43 18.81 -0.07 16.46
CA ASP A 43 20.10 -0.37 15.86
C ASP A 43 20.11 -0.21 14.33
N ILE A 44 18.94 -0.09 13.72
CA ILE A 44 18.80 0.02 12.26
C ILE A 44 18.98 1.46 11.79
N PRO A 45 20.01 1.77 10.97
CA PRO A 45 20.25 3.12 10.47
C PRO A 45 19.36 3.47 9.27
N ALA A 46 18.04 3.37 9.42
CA ALA A 46 17.04 3.67 8.42
C ALA A 46 15.71 4.09 9.09
N SER A 47 14.85 4.75 8.33
CA SER A 47 13.47 5.02 8.75
C SER A 47 12.64 3.76 8.63
N VAL A 48 12.26 3.19 9.76
CA VAL A 48 11.44 1.98 9.86
C VAL A 48 10.34 2.21 10.89
N THR A 49 9.10 1.94 10.51
CA THR A 49 7.94 1.95 11.41
C THR A 49 7.38 0.55 11.51
N ALA A 50 7.23 0.04 12.72
CA ALA A 50 6.61 -1.26 12.99
C ALA A 50 5.20 -1.07 13.55
N ILE A 51 4.23 -1.75 12.95
CA ILE A 51 2.84 -1.77 13.37
C ILE A 51 2.56 -3.17 13.94
N PRO A 52 2.46 -3.33 15.28
CA PRO A 52 2.30 -4.64 15.91
C PRO A 52 0.88 -5.20 15.72
N ALA A 53 0.72 -6.50 15.92
CA ALA A 53 -0.54 -7.24 15.78
C ALA A 53 -1.74 -6.57 16.47
N GLU A 54 -1.56 -6.06 17.69
CA GLU A 54 -2.62 -5.40 18.44
C GLU A 54 -3.16 -4.18 17.71
N ARG A 55 -2.28 -3.37 17.11
CA ARG A 55 -2.65 -2.20 16.31
C ARG A 55 -3.33 -2.61 15.00
N LEU A 56 -2.84 -3.66 14.35
CA LEU A 56 -3.46 -4.18 13.13
C LEU A 56 -4.87 -4.72 13.40
N ASP A 57 -5.06 -5.44 14.50
CA ASP A 57 -6.38 -5.91 14.94
C ASP A 57 -7.35 -4.72 15.10
N ASP A 58 -6.90 -3.60 15.67
CA ASP A 58 -7.72 -2.39 15.83
C ASP A 58 -8.03 -1.71 14.49
N LEU A 59 -7.08 -1.66 13.56
CA LEU A 59 -7.21 -0.98 12.27
C LEU A 59 -8.09 -1.73 11.27
N LEU A 60 -7.95 -3.06 11.21
CA LEU A 60 -8.59 -3.91 10.20
C LEU A 60 -10.03 -4.32 10.57
N ASN A 61 -10.49 -3.90 11.73
CA ASN A 61 -11.86 -4.10 12.14
C ASN A 61 -12.82 -3.27 11.28
N GLY A 62 -14.03 -3.79 11.06
CA GLY A 62 -15.04 -3.09 10.28
C GLY A 62 -15.07 -3.43 8.80
N GLY A 63 -14.33 -4.45 8.37
CA GLY A 63 -14.28 -4.86 6.98
C GLY A 63 -13.30 -4.04 6.13
N GLU A 64 -12.35 -3.39 6.80
CA GLU A 64 -11.22 -2.72 6.15
C GLU A 64 -10.32 -3.73 5.43
N ASN A 65 -9.59 -3.26 4.43
CA ASN A 65 -8.57 -4.03 3.72
C ASN A 65 -7.18 -3.43 3.95
N ILE A 66 -6.19 -3.88 3.19
CA ILE A 66 -4.80 -3.41 3.32
C ILE A 66 -4.64 -1.89 3.15
N ARG A 67 -5.57 -1.19 2.48
CA ARG A 67 -5.57 0.28 2.36
C ARG A 67 -5.70 0.99 3.72
N ALA A 68 -6.19 0.30 4.76
CA ALA A 68 -6.24 0.83 6.12
C ALA A 68 -4.85 1.16 6.69
N LEU A 69 -3.77 0.68 6.09
CA LEU A 69 -2.40 1.05 6.44
C LEU A 69 -2.04 2.49 6.06
N ALA A 70 -2.83 3.15 5.18
CA ALA A 70 -2.61 4.53 4.79
C ALA A 70 -2.55 5.44 6.02
N ALA A 71 -1.53 6.31 6.07
CA ALA A 71 -1.24 7.22 7.17
C ALA A 71 -0.98 6.55 8.54
N ARG A 72 -0.72 5.23 8.60
CA ARG A 72 -0.39 4.52 9.85
C ARG A 72 1.12 4.44 10.11
N ALA A 73 1.90 4.64 9.08
CA ALA A 73 3.32 4.96 9.17
C ALA A 73 3.54 6.36 8.56
N PRO A 74 4.56 7.11 9.00
CA PRO A 74 4.91 8.37 8.37
C PRO A 74 5.11 8.20 6.86
N SER A 75 4.68 9.16 6.07
CA SER A 75 4.80 9.21 4.61
C SER A 75 4.11 8.07 3.82
N LEU A 76 3.43 7.13 4.49
CA LEU A 76 2.74 6.04 3.82
C LEU A 76 1.35 6.47 3.36
N ASN A 77 1.08 6.42 2.07
CA ASN A 77 -0.25 6.52 1.48
C ASN A 77 -0.58 5.23 0.73
N VAL A 78 -1.85 4.83 0.69
CA VAL A 78 -2.31 3.64 -0.03
C VAL A 78 -3.65 3.95 -0.67
N GLU A 79 -3.79 3.67 -1.96
CA GLU A 79 -5.04 3.86 -2.68
C GLU A 79 -5.26 2.72 -3.70
N SER A 80 -6.40 2.71 -4.36
CA SER A 80 -6.67 1.82 -5.49
C SER A 80 -7.78 2.40 -6.36
N SER A 81 -7.59 2.40 -7.68
CA SER A 81 -8.66 2.65 -8.64
C SER A 81 -9.47 1.39 -8.95
N ASN A 82 -9.06 0.24 -8.41
CA ASN A 82 -9.73 -1.05 -8.57
C ASN A 82 -10.42 -1.50 -7.27
N GLY A 83 -10.81 -0.54 -6.42
CA GLY A 83 -11.53 -0.78 -5.18
C GLY A 83 -10.72 -1.58 -4.16
N ARG A 84 -11.14 -2.81 -3.90
CA ARG A 84 -10.48 -3.70 -2.95
C ARG A 84 -9.33 -4.50 -3.56
N GLN A 85 -9.14 -4.41 -4.87
CA GLN A 85 -8.07 -5.07 -5.63
C GLN A 85 -6.94 -4.10 -5.98
N SER A 86 -5.77 -4.63 -6.32
CA SER A 86 -4.60 -3.89 -6.83
C SER A 86 -4.24 -2.64 -6.01
N PRO A 87 -3.96 -2.76 -4.70
CA PRO A 87 -3.56 -1.64 -3.87
C PRO A 87 -2.22 -1.06 -4.36
N ARG A 88 -2.15 0.27 -4.39
CA ARG A 88 -0.94 1.02 -4.77
C ARG A 88 -0.42 1.76 -3.55
N PHE A 89 0.85 1.53 -3.27
CA PHE A 89 1.54 2.10 -2.13
C PHE A 89 2.41 3.27 -2.57
N TYR A 90 2.40 4.33 -1.76
CA TYR A 90 3.23 5.52 -1.92
C TYR A 90 3.98 5.75 -0.63
N ILE A 91 5.29 5.95 -0.72
CA ILE A 91 6.15 6.32 0.41
C ILE A 91 6.96 7.55 0.00
N ARG A 92 6.95 8.59 0.83
CA ARG A 92 7.61 9.88 0.55
C ARG A 92 7.17 10.51 -0.78
N GLY A 93 5.88 10.34 -1.13
CA GLY A 93 5.30 10.81 -2.38
C GLY A 93 5.62 9.97 -3.61
N ILE A 94 6.55 9.01 -3.51
CA ILE A 94 6.93 8.14 -4.62
C ILE A 94 5.96 6.96 -4.68
N GLY A 95 5.28 6.80 -5.79
CA GLY A 95 4.30 5.74 -6.06
C GLY A 95 4.05 5.59 -7.54
N ASN A 96 3.12 4.72 -7.91
CA ASN A 96 2.67 4.57 -9.28
C ASN A 96 1.14 4.51 -9.33
N TYR A 97 0.50 5.51 -9.92
CA TYR A 97 -0.96 5.56 -10.05
C TYR A 97 -1.49 4.90 -11.33
N ASP A 98 -0.61 4.26 -12.11
CA ASP A 98 -1.02 3.50 -13.28
C ASP A 98 -2.00 2.39 -12.88
N PHE A 99 -3.11 2.30 -13.58
CA PHE A 99 -4.17 1.33 -13.28
C PHE A 99 -3.92 -0.05 -13.91
N ASP A 100 -2.96 -0.15 -14.81
CA ASP A 100 -2.65 -1.39 -15.52
C ASP A 100 -2.09 -2.44 -14.55
N VAL A 101 -2.65 -3.64 -14.58
CA VAL A 101 -2.28 -4.72 -13.65
C VAL A 101 -0.89 -5.31 -13.93
N ASN A 102 -0.28 -5.01 -15.08
CA ASN A 102 1.09 -5.36 -15.40
C ASN A 102 2.10 -4.21 -15.17
N ALA A 103 1.65 -3.05 -14.69
CA ALA A 103 2.53 -1.95 -14.32
C ALA A 103 3.26 -2.23 -12.99
N THR A 104 4.58 -2.18 -13.00
CA THR A 104 5.39 -2.34 -11.79
C THR A 104 5.25 -1.16 -10.84
N GLN A 105 5.39 -1.41 -9.54
CA GLN A 105 5.26 -0.38 -8.50
C GLN A 105 6.59 -0.12 -7.80
N PRO A 106 6.87 1.12 -7.34
CA PRO A 106 8.12 1.48 -6.66
C PRO A 106 8.18 1.06 -5.19
N VAL A 107 7.07 0.54 -4.63
CA VAL A 107 7.00 -0.04 -3.29
C VAL A 107 6.76 -1.54 -3.41
N SER A 108 7.71 -2.34 -2.94
CA SER A 108 7.54 -3.79 -2.89
C SER A 108 6.78 -4.21 -1.64
N MET A 109 5.94 -5.24 -1.76
CA MET A 109 5.30 -5.90 -0.62
C MET A 109 5.95 -7.25 -0.37
N ILE A 110 6.38 -7.49 0.87
CA ILE A 110 7.07 -8.71 1.28
C ILE A 110 6.19 -9.46 2.28
N LEU A 111 5.77 -10.66 1.95
CA LEU A 111 5.00 -11.55 2.84
C LEU A 111 5.85 -12.71 3.33
N ASP A 112 6.24 -12.72 4.61
CA ASP A 112 7.11 -13.75 5.19
C ASP A 112 8.39 -13.98 4.34
N GLU A 113 9.10 -12.91 4.03
CA GLU A 113 10.34 -12.86 3.21
C GLU A 113 10.13 -13.14 1.70
N VAL A 114 8.92 -13.35 1.22
CA VAL A 114 8.58 -13.52 -0.21
C VAL A 114 8.09 -12.21 -0.79
N ALA A 115 8.71 -11.73 -1.87
CA ALA A 115 8.25 -10.55 -2.60
C ALA A 115 6.99 -10.87 -3.43
N LEU A 116 5.94 -10.04 -3.30
CA LEU A 116 4.75 -10.05 -4.13
C LEU A 116 4.82 -8.85 -5.07
N GLU A 117 5.19 -9.10 -6.33
CA GLU A 117 5.46 -8.01 -7.29
C GLU A 117 4.20 -7.49 -7.95
N ASN A 118 3.35 -8.37 -8.46
CA ASN A 118 2.13 -7.96 -9.12
C ASN A 118 1.16 -7.24 -8.17
N SER A 119 0.54 -6.16 -8.65
CA SER A 119 -0.37 -5.35 -7.83
C SER A 119 -1.59 -6.12 -7.36
N VAL A 120 -2.08 -7.10 -8.13
CA VAL A 120 -3.23 -7.93 -7.76
C VAL A 120 -2.85 -8.88 -6.61
N LEU A 121 -1.64 -9.47 -6.62
CA LEU A 121 -1.13 -10.28 -5.51
C LEU A 121 -1.05 -9.51 -4.18
N LYS A 122 -0.87 -8.19 -4.23
CA LYS A 122 -0.82 -7.31 -3.04
C LYS A 122 -2.18 -7.11 -2.37
N SER A 123 -3.27 -7.61 -2.96
CA SER A 123 -4.64 -7.50 -2.40
C SER A 123 -4.90 -8.42 -1.20
N ILE A 124 -3.92 -9.18 -0.76
CA ILE A 124 -4.06 -10.18 0.31
C ILE A 124 -4.58 -9.58 1.62
N PRO A 125 -5.61 -10.16 2.27
CA PRO A 125 -6.10 -9.70 3.55
C PRO A 125 -5.09 -9.89 4.68
N LEU A 126 -5.03 -8.91 5.57
CA LEU A 126 -4.18 -8.96 6.76
C LEU A 126 -4.93 -9.62 7.91
N PHE A 127 -4.66 -10.89 8.19
CA PHE A 127 -5.22 -11.64 9.31
C PHE A 127 -4.15 -12.56 9.90
N ASP A 128 -4.19 -12.78 11.21
CA ASP A 128 -3.21 -13.58 11.92
C ASP A 128 -1.76 -13.15 11.62
N VAL A 129 -1.56 -11.81 11.63
CA VAL A 129 -0.30 -11.14 11.36
C VAL A 129 0.41 -10.82 12.67
N GLN A 130 1.72 -11.00 12.73
CA GLN A 130 2.55 -10.66 13.88
C GLN A 130 2.86 -9.16 13.89
N GLN A 131 3.27 -8.63 12.75
CA GLN A 131 3.55 -7.21 12.55
C GLN A 131 3.60 -6.84 11.07
N VAL A 132 3.44 -5.55 10.80
CA VAL A 132 3.77 -4.93 9.51
C VAL A 132 4.90 -3.94 9.74
N GLU A 133 5.96 -4.05 8.93
CA GLU A 133 7.08 -3.12 8.93
C GLU A 133 7.03 -2.27 7.66
N VAL A 134 7.12 -0.96 7.80
CA VAL A 134 7.23 -0.02 6.68
C VAL A 134 8.64 0.55 6.68
N LEU A 135 9.40 0.22 5.64
CA LEU A 135 10.76 0.69 5.43
C LEU A 135 10.71 1.81 4.40
N ALA A 136 10.94 3.05 4.82
CA ALA A 136 10.92 4.20 3.94
C ALA A 136 12.29 4.43 3.28
N GLY A 137 12.24 4.97 2.03
CA GLY A 137 13.42 5.18 1.19
C GLY A 137 13.93 3.91 0.50
N PRO A 138 14.90 4.03 -0.41
CA PRO A 138 15.31 2.93 -1.27
C PRO A 138 15.88 1.75 -0.51
N GLN A 139 15.45 0.55 -0.89
CA GLN A 139 15.83 -0.75 -0.30
C GLN A 139 16.47 -1.68 -1.35
N GLY A 140 17.09 -1.10 -2.36
CA GLY A 140 17.60 -1.83 -3.53
C GLY A 140 18.64 -2.90 -3.23
N THR A 141 19.39 -2.80 -2.14
CA THR A 141 20.46 -3.75 -1.80
C THR A 141 19.95 -5.10 -1.33
N LEU A 142 19.01 -5.13 -0.38
CA LEU A 142 18.53 -6.37 0.25
C LEU A 142 17.25 -6.90 -0.38
N PHE A 143 16.31 -6.02 -0.72
CA PHE A 143 15.02 -6.42 -1.25
C PHE A 143 14.96 -6.36 -2.78
N GLY A 144 15.85 -5.57 -3.39
CA GLY A 144 16.12 -5.62 -4.81
C GLY A 144 15.20 -4.74 -5.63
N ARG A 145 14.69 -5.31 -6.73
CA ARG A 145 13.89 -4.61 -7.73
C ARG A 145 12.63 -3.98 -7.13
N SER A 146 12.14 -2.93 -7.79
CA SER A 146 10.85 -2.29 -7.44
C SER A 146 10.76 -1.78 -5.98
N THR A 147 11.91 -1.34 -5.42
CA THR A 147 12.00 -0.82 -4.04
C THR A 147 12.59 0.58 -4.00
N THR A 148 12.34 1.39 -5.02
CA THR A 148 12.83 2.77 -5.11
C THR A 148 12.20 3.65 -4.03
N ALA A 149 10.92 3.46 -3.71
CA ALA A 149 10.24 4.20 -2.66
C ALA A 149 10.37 3.55 -1.27
N GLY A 150 10.42 2.22 -1.21
CA GLY A 150 10.50 1.49 0.05
C GLY A 150 9.88 0.10 0.00
N VAL A 151 9.62 -0.45 1.18
CA VAL A 151 9.06 -1.80 1.36
C VAL A 151 7.97 -1.78 2.42
N VAL A 152 6.88 -2.49 2.16
CA VAL A 152 5.88 -2.88 3.16
C VAL A 152 6.04 -4.37 3.43
N LYS A 153 6.57 -4.72 4.60
CA LYS A 153 6.85 -6.08 5.00
C LYS A 153 5.81 -6.58 5.99
N ILE A 154 5.27 -7.77 5.75
CA ILE A 154 4.22 -8.40 6.54
C ILE A 154 4.75 -9.72 7.06
N ASP A 155 4.85 -9.84 8.38
CA ASP A 155 5.22 -11.09 9.05
C ASP A 155 3.98 -11.73 9.67
N THR A 156 3.70 -12.97 9.30
CA THR A 156 2.58 -13.73 9.86
C THR A 156 3.00 -14.47 11.12
N ILE A 157 2.02 -14.79 12.00
CA ILE A 157 2.31 -15.56 13.22
C ILE A 157 2.75 -16.97 12.82
N LYS A 158 3.97 -17.36 13.20
CA LYS A 158 4.56 -18.65 12.90
C LYS A 158 4.05 -19.75 13.83
N PRO A 159 4.05 -21.02 13.39
CA PRO A 159 3.79 -22.17 14.28
C PRO A 159 4.80 -22.22 15.43
N SER A 160 4.34 -22.56 16.63
CA SER A 160 5.16 -22.76 17.82
C SER A 160 4.83 -24.08 18.51
N GLN A 161 5.64 -24.50 19.49
CA GLN A 161 5.37 -25.68 20.29
C GLN A 161 4.22 -25.46 21.29
N GLU A 162 3.95 -24.20 21.63
CA GLU A 162 2.85 -23.84 22.52
C GLU A 162 1.52 -23.78 21.77
N THR A 163 0.48 -24.36 22.35
CA THR A 163 -0.86 -24.26 21.76
C THR A 163 -1.40 -22.85 21.96
N SER A 164 -1.76 -22.21 20.87
CA SER A 164 -2.36 -20.88 20.87
C SER A 164 -3.41 -20.75 19.76
N GLY A 165 -4.40 -19.90 19.99
CA GLY A 165 -5.42 -19.67 18.98
C GLY A 165 -6.44 -18.64 19.42
N TYR A 166 -7.31 -18.29 18.50
CA TYR A 166 -8.44 -17.40 18.74
C TYR A 166 -9.53 -17.63 17.70
N ILE A 167 -10.73 -17.18 18.05
CA ILE A 167 -11.82 -16.95 17.11
C ILE A 167 -12.40 -15.56 17.37
N SER A 168 -12.64 -14.80 16.33
CA SER A 168 -13.27 -13.48 16.34
C SER A 168 -14.47 -13.48 15.41
N ALA A 169 -15.56 -12.79 15.80
CA ALA A 169 -16.71 -12.56 14.96
C ALA A 169 -17.21 -11.12 15.12
N GLY A 170 -17.60 -10.49 14.03
CA GLY A 170 -18.09 -9.12 13.99
C GLY A 170 -19.35 -8.95 13.14
N LEU A 171 -20.15 -7.96 13.53
CA LEU A 171 -21.35 -7.53 12.81
C LEU A 171 -21.36 -6.01 12.74
N GLY A 172 -21.69 -5.42 11.59
CA GLY A 172 -21.64 -3.97 11.47
C GLY A 172 -22.56 -3.36 10.40
N SER A 173 -22.32 -2.09 10.13
CA SER A 173 -23.03 -1.30 9.13
C SER A 173 -23.06 -2.01 7.78
N ARG A 174 -24.07 -1.75 6.97
CA ARG A 174 -24.26 -2.35 5.64
C ARG A 174 -24.28 -3.90 5.69
N SER A 175 -24.80 -4.44 6.80
CA SER A 175 -24.86 -5.88 7.08
C SER A 175 -23.51 -6.60 6.97
N THR A 176 -22.41 -5.88 7.22
CA THR A 176 -21.06 -6.48 7.23
C THR A 176 -20.98 -7.56 8.29
N ARG A 177 -20.40 -8.70 7.93
CA ARG A 177 -20.13 -9.85 8.80
C ARG A 177 -18.69 -10.30 8.57
N ASN A 178 -17.96 -10.48 9.67
CA ASN A 178 -16.62 -11.04 9.59
C ASN A 178 -16.44 -12.17 10.59
N VAL A 179 -15.68 -13.17 10.22
CA VAL A 179 -15.23 -14.26 11.09
C VAL A 179 -13.78 -14.53 10.81
N THR A 180 -12.93 -14.40 11.83
CA THR A 180 -11.50 -14.70 11.73
C THR A 180 -11.13 -15.68 12.82
N GLY A 181 -10.28 -16.66 12.51
CA GLY A 181 -9.81 -17.60 13.51
C GLY A 181 -8.48 -18.20 13.15
N ALA A 182 -7.70 -18.53 14.19
CA ALA A 182 -6.45 -19.24 14.04
C ALA A 182 -6.25 -20.22 15.20
N ILE A 183 -5.59 -21.33 14.90
CA ILE A 183 -5.14 -22.30 15.90
C ILE A 183 -3.80 -22.89 15.48
N GLY A 184 -2.89 -23.02 16.42
CA GLY A 184 -1.58 -23.63 16.22
C GLY A 184 -1.06 -24.29 17.48
N GLY A 185 -0.03 -25.13 17.33
CA GLY A 185 0.63 -25.82 18.40
C GLY A 185 1.50 -26.96 17.91
N SER A 186 2.08 -27.72 18.86
CA SER A 186 2.91 -28.86 18.54
C SER A 186 2.09 -30.06 18.04
N LEU A 187 2.60 -30.73 17.01
CA LEU A 187 2.15 -32.01 16.54
C LEU A 187 3.09 -33.14 17.09
N SER A 188 4.36 -32.77 17.33
CA SER A 188 5.37 -33.57 18.00
C SER A 188 6.47 -32.65 18.54
N ASP A 189 7.46 -33.21 19.24
CA ASP A 189 8.59 -32.42 19.78
C ASP A 189 9.37 -31.62 18.70
N THR A 190 9.25 -32.04 17.44
CA THR A 190 9.99 -31.42 16.31
C THR A 190 9.10 -30.88 15.21
N VAL A 191 7.78 -30.89 15.40
CA VAL A 191 6.80 -30.45 14.38
C VAL A 191 5.73 -29.61 15.03
N SER A 192 5.55 -28.40 14.53
CA SER A 192 4.46 -27.50 14.89
C SER A 192 3.65 -27.11 13.66
N ALA A 193 2.37 -26.86 13.84
CA ALA A 193 1.49 -26.40 12.75
C ALA A 193 0.62 -25.23 13.22
N ARG A 194 0.19 -24.40 12.24
CA ARG A 194 -0.79 -23.32 12.45
C ARG A 194 -1.72 -23.24 11.26
N VAL A 195 -3.00 -23.07 11.54
CA VAL A 195 -4.05 -22.83 10.53
C VAL A 195 -4.77 -21.55 10.90
N ALA A 196 -4.96 -20.68 9.92
CA ALA A 196 -5.72 -19.45 10.06
C ALA A 196 -6.72 -19.30 8.92
N ILE A 197 -7.89 -18.77 9.22
CA ILE A 197 -8.96 -18.47 8.26
C ILE A 197 -9.52 -17.09 8.51
N ASN A 198 -9.98 -16.44 7.43
CA ASN A 198 -10.71 -15.18 7.49
C ASN A 198 -11.86 -15.21 6.49
N TYR A 199 -13.05 -14.79 6.92
CA TYR A 199 -14.23 -14.61 6.08
C TYR A 199 -14.82 -13.22 6.34
N LEU A 200 -15.11 -12.48 5.27
CA LEU A 200 -15.70 -11.15 5.32
C LEU A 200 -16.75 -11.04 4.23
N GLU A 201 -17.94 -10.56 4.59
CA GLU A 201 -19.06 -10.32 3.70
C GLU A 201 -19.68 -8.95 3.99
N ARG A 202 -20.08 -8.24 2.96
CA ARG A 202 -20.88 -7.01 3.02
C ARG A 202 -22.00 -7.06 2.00
N ASN A 203 -23.22 -6.74 2.39
CA ASN A 203 -24.34 -6.63 1.47
C ASN A 203 -24.21 -5.38 0.59
N PRO A 204 -24.77 -5.39 -0.64
CA PRO A 204 -24.98 -4.19 -1.45
C PRO A 204 -25.70 -3.09 -0.68
N TRP A 205 -25.36 -1.82 -0.96
CA TRP A 205 -25.86 -0.67 -0.18
C TRP A 205 -25.94 0.64 -0.96
N ILE A 206 -25.51 0.67 -2.23
CA ILE A 206 -25.52 1.84 -3.10
C ILE A 206 -26.66 1.67 -4.09
N ASP A 207 -27.62 2.60 -4.06
CA ASP A 207 -28.78 2.58 -4.95
C ASP A 207 -28.40 2.93 -6.39
N ASN A 208 -28.58 2.02 -7.34
CA ASN A 208 -28.47 2.33 -8.76
C ASN A 208 -29.83 2.78 -9.32
N THR A 209 -29.95 4.06 -9.59
CA THR A 209 -31.20 4.71 -10.06
C THR A 209 -31.62 4.29 -11.47
N VAL A 210 -30.70 3.75 -12.28
CA VAL A 210 -30.97 3.31 -13.65
C VAL A 210 -31.54 1.89 -13.68
N THR A 211 -30.90 0.97 -12.97
CA THR A 211 -31.30 -0.45 -12.97
C THR A 211 -32.28 -0.80 -11.85
N GLY A 212 -32.34 0.03 -10.80
CA GLY A 212 -33.13 -0.24 -9.60
C GLY A 212 -32.57 -1.38 -8.74
N THR A 213 -31.26 -1.65 -8.86
CA THR A 213 -30.51 -2.62 -8.04
C THR A 213 -29.66 -1.90 -7.02
N GLU A 214 -29.28 -2.58 -5.95
CA GLU A 214 -28.23 -2.11 -5.03
C GLU A 214 -26.88 -2.72 -5.45
N LEU A 215 -25.79 -1.98 -5.28
CA LEU A 215 -24.41 -2.36 -5.61
C LEU A 215 -23.48 -2.09 -4.43
N GLY A 216 -22.19 -2.48 -4.51
CA GLY A 216 -21.17 -2.28 -3.49
C GLY A 216 -21.09 -3.41 -2.46
N GLY A 217 -21.67 -4.58 -2.78
CA GLY A 217 -21.55 -5.82 -2.02
C GLY A 217 -20.37 -6.66 -2.45
N PHE A 218 -19.85 -7.45 -1.50
CA PHE A 218 -18.75 -8.39 -1.76
C PHE A 218 -18.67 -9.49 -0.70
N ASP A 219 -18.02 -10.58 -1.04
CA ASP A 219 -17.54 -11.59 -0.09
C ASP A 219 -16.07 -11.97 -0.34
N GLU A 220 -15.38 -12.28 0.76
CA GLU A 220 -13.96 -12.60 0.79
C GLU A 220 -13.71 -13.80 1.70
N MET A 221 -12.93 -14.75 1.21
CA MET A 221 -12.50 -15.91 1.97
C MET A 221 -10.99 -16.09 1.85
N SER A 222 -10.29 -16.19 2.99
CA SER A 222 -8.85 -16.40 3.02
C SER A 222 -8.48 -17.52 3.96
N TYR A 223 -7.38 -18.21 3.64
CA TYR A 223 -6.83 -19.23 4.52
C TYR A 223 -5.30 -19.24 4.46
N ARG A 224 -4.68 -19.70 5.54
CA ARG A 224 -3.24 -19.97 5.61
C ARG A 224 -2.99 -21.21 6.47
N VAL A 225 -2.13 -22.10 5.96
CA VAL A 225 -1.65 -23.27 6.67
C VAL A 225 -0.14 -23.27 6.69
N GLN A 226 0.43 -23.42 7.87
CA GLN A 226 1.88 -23.42 8.08
C GLN A 226 2.31 -24.69 8.83
N LEU A 227 3.45 -25.23 8.45
CA LEU A 227 4.08 -26.38 9.09
C LEU A 227 5.57 -26.07 9.33
N LEU A 228 5.98 -26.04 10.59
CA LEU A 228 7.35 -25.82 11.01
C LEU A 228 7.96 -27.14 11.47
N LEU A 229 9.08 -27.51 10.85
CA LEU A 229 9.88 -28.67 11.19
C LEU A 229 11.20 -28.23 11.82
N THR A 230 11.51 -28.69 13.01
CA THR A 230 12.77 -28.44 13.72
C THR A 230 13.38 -29.78 14.19
N PRO A 231 13.86 -30.62 13.24
CA PRO A 231 14.34 -31.97 13.55
C PRO A 231 15.65 -31.97 14.36
N SER A 232 16.41 -30.88 14.32
CA SER A 232 17.59 -30.62 15.16
C SER A 232 17.73 -29.16 15.46
N GLU A 233 18.68 -28.75 16.30
CA GLU A 233 18.98 -27.36 16.61
C GLU A 233 19.55 -26.61 15.39
N GLU A 234 20.18 -27.33 14.46
CA GLU A 234 20.80 -26.76 13.27
C GLU A 234 19.83 -26.62 12.07
N LEU A 235 18.72 -27.35 12.05
CA LEU A 235 17.82 -27.38 10.89
C LEU A 235 16.42 -26.94 11.26
N SER A 236 15.95 -25.90 10.58
CA SER A 236 14.57 -25.42 10.59
C SER A 236 14.01 -25.37 9.17
N ALA A 237 12.77 -25.84 9.00
CA ALA A 237 12.06 -25.75 7.71
C ALA A 237 10.61 -25.35 7.93
N LEU A 238 10.21 -24.20 7.37
CA LEU A 238 8.86 -23.66 7.39
C LEU A 238 8.22 -23.82 6.02
N PHE A 239 7.12 -24.55 5.95
CA PHE A 239 6.28 -24.69 4.77
C PHE A 239 4.99 -23.90 4.98
N LYS A 240 4.58 -23.13 3.98
CA LYS A 240 3.36 -22.32 4.00
C LYS A 240 2.57 -22.53 2.72
N ILE A 241 1.26 -22.66 2.85
CA ILE A 241 0.31 -22.43 1.76
C ILE A 241 -0.71 -21.39 2.20
N HIS A 242 -1.16 -20.58 1.27
CA HIS A 242 -2.20 -19.59 1.49
C HIS A 242 -3.08 -19.44 0.26
N GLY A 243 -4.29 -18.94 0.46
CA GLY A 243 -5.20 -18.64 -0.63
C GLY A 243 -6.17 -17.54 -0.23
N PHE A 244 -6.70 -16.85 -1.26
CA PHE A 244 -7.65 -15.78 -1.12
C PHE A 244 -8.63 -15.82 -2.30
N ASN A 245 -9.93 -15.89 -1.99
CA ASN A 245 -11.02 -15.75 -2.95
C ASN A 245 -11.78 -14.47 -2.65
N GLN A 246 -12.17 -13.77 -3.69
CA GLN A 246 -12.98 -12.57 -3.61
C GLN A 246 -13.99 -12.55 -4.75
N ASP A 247 -15.24 -12.20 -4.44
CA ASP A 247 -16.32 -11.99 -5.39
C ASP A 247 -17.13 -10.75 -5.01
N GLY A 248 -17.59 -9.99 -5.97
CA GLY A 248 -18.40 -8.81 -5.71
C GLY A 248 -19.09 -8.25 -6.96
N ASP A 249 -20.06 -7.40 -6.69
CA ASP A 249 -20.91 -6.83 -7.73
C ASP A 249 -20.29 -5.58 -8.40
N MET A 250 -19.17 -5.05 -7.85
CA MET A 250 -18.50 -3.86 -8.36
C MET A 250 -17.05 -3.77 -7.87
N PRO A 251 -16.05 -3.69 -8.78
CA PRO A 251 -14.64 -3.55 -8.34
C PRO A 251 -14.38 -2.19 -7.69
N GLN A 252 -14.81 -1.10 -8.32
CA GLN A 252 -14.71 0.28 -7.86
C GLN A 252 -15.98 1.03 -8.20
N VAL A 253 -16.40 1.91 -7.31
CA VAL A 253 -17.55 2.77 -7.50
C VAL A 253 -17.12 4.06 -8.18
N PHE A 254 -17.54 4.25 -9.44
CA PHE A 254 -17.31 5.48 -10.19
C PHE A 254 -18.59 6.32 -10.20
N TYR A 255 -18.44 7.61 -9.89
CA TYR A 255 -19.55 8.57 -9.85
C TYR A 255 -19.34 9.63 -10.92
N ALA A 256 -20.21 9.65 -11.93
CA ALA A 256 -20.25 10.71 -12.91
C ALA A 256 -20.62 12.05 -12.25
N ASN A 257 -20.09 13.15 -12.78
CA ASN A 257 -20.39 14.50 -12.31
C ASN A 257 -20.09 14.71 -10.83
N ALA A 258 -19.06 14.04 -10.34
CA ALA A 258 -18.64 14.19 -8.96
C ALA A 258 -18.08 15.59 -8.65
N PHE A 259 -17.56 16.27 -9.66
CA PHE A 259 -16.99 17.62 -9.53
C PHE A 259 -17.85 18.68 -10.23
N THR A 260 -17.60 19.94 -9.92
CA THR A 260 -18.16 21.11 -10.62
C THR A 260 -17.03 21.90 -11.27
N PRO A 261 -17.08 22.19 -12.58
CA PRO A 261 -16.05 22.97 -13.26
C PRO A 261 -15.69 24.27 -12.53
N GLY A 262 -14.39 24.51 -12.30
CA GLY A 262 -13.87 25.66 -11.59
C GLY A 262 -14.04 25.65 -10.06
N VAL A 263 -14.45 24.51 -9.49
CA VAL A 263 -14.66 24.38 -8.03
C VAL A 263 -13.87 23.19 -7.51
N LYS A 264 -13.04 23.43 -6.50
CA LYS A 264 -12.29 22.40 -5.80
C LYS A 264 -13.21 21.47 -5.01
N GLY A 265 -12.95 20.18 -5.08
CA GLY A 265 -13.61 19.14 -4.30
C GLY A 265 -14.94 18.68 -4.88
N LEU A 266 -15.58 17.73 -4.16
CA LEU A 266 -16.83 17.12 -4.58
C LEU A 266 -17.95 18.18 -4.68
N ARG A 267 -18.83 18.03 -5.69
CA ARG A 267 -19.95 18.93 -5.91
C ARG A 267 -20.87 19.02 -4.69
N SER A 268 -21.49 20.18 -4.50
CA SER A 268 -22.52 20.35 -3.46
C SER A 268 -23.68 19.36 -3.64
N GLY A 269 -24.03 18.64 -2.56
CA GLY A 269 -25.08 17.61 -2.59
C GLY A 269 -24.66 16.33 -3.29
N PHE A 270 -23.36 16.05 -3.36
CA PHE A 270 -22.86 14.71 -3.69
C PHE A 270 -23.38 13.69 -2.66
N ASP A 271 -23.79 12.54 -3.13
CA ASP A 271 -24.37 11.45 -2.32
C ASP A 271 -23.71 10.14 -2.74
N GLU A 272 -22.91 9.58 -1.86
CA GLU A 272 -22.14 8.34 -2.11
C GLU A 272 -23.00 7.08 -2.06
N GLU A 273 -24.24 7.18 -1.58
CA GLU A 273 -25.20 6.06 -1.55
C GLU A 273 -26.01 5.94 -2.84
N VAL A 274 -25.81 6.84 -3.82
CA VAL A 274 -26.59 6.89 -5.06
C VAL A 274 -25.71 6.98 -6.29
N LEU A 275 -25.97 6.13 -7.27
CA LEU A 275 -25.29 6.15 -8.58
C LEU A 275 -26.28 5.93 -9.74
N SER A 276 -25.79 6.05 -10.98
CA SER A 276 -26.59 5.94 -12.22
C SER A 276 -25.93 5.07 -13.29
N HIS A 277 -25.33 3.95 -12.90
CA HIS A 277 -24.66 3.05 -13.82
C HIS A 277 -25.64 2.38 -14.80
N ASP A 278 -25.31 2.38 -16.08
CA ASP A 278 -26.12 1.76 -17.14
C ASP A 278 -25.47 0.50 -17.72
N ALA A 279 -24.25 0.15 -17.30
CA ALA A 279 -23.53 -1.04 -17.69
C ALA A 279 -23.41 -2.06 -16.52
N PRO A 280 -23.33 -3.37 -16.83
CA PRO A 280 -23.02 -4.37 -15.83
C PRO A 280 -21.62 -4.16 -15.21
N ALA A 281 -21.51 -4.47 -13.93
CA ALA A 281 -20.25 -4.47 -13.18
C ALA A 281 -20.12 -5.79 -12.41
N GLY A 282 -18.89 -6.11 -12.00
CA GLY A 282 -18.59 -7.30 -11.20
C GLY A 282 -17.10 -7.53 -11.13
N PHE A 283 -16.65 -8.26 -10.11
CA PHE A 283 -15.24 -8.67 -9.99
C PHE A 283 -15.12 -10.02 -9.31
N THR A 284 -14.07 -10.74 -9.68
CA THR A 284 -13.66 -12.00 -9.04
C THR A 284 -12.15 -12.03 -8.88
N MET A 285 -11.66 -12.76 -7.89
CA MET A 285 -10.23 -13.04 -7.72
C MET A 285 -10.04 -14.35 -6.99
N ASP A 286 -9.15 -15.19 -7.54
CA ASP A 286 -8.69 -16.45 -6.94
C ASP A 286 -7.17 -16.42 -6.86
N GLN A 287 -6.64 -16.39 -5.64
CA GLN A 287 -5.20 -16.36 -5.38
C GLN A 287 -4.77 -17.62 -4.61
N PHE A 288 -3.64 -18.18 -5.01
CA PHE A 288 -2.97 -19.27 -4.31
C PHE A 288 -1.46 -19.03 -4.25
N GLY A 289 -0.87 -19.32 -3.10
CA GLY A 289 0.57 -19.28 -2.92
C GLY A 289 1.09 -20.41 -2.07
N ALA A 290 2.33 -20.83 -2.34
CA ALA A 290 3.06 -21.83 -1.57
C ALA A 290 4.52 -21.41 -1.42
N SER A 291 5.07 -21.55 -0.20
CA SER A 291 6.48 -21.26 0.04
C SER A 291 7.13 -22.26 0.99
N ALA A 292 8.45 -22.38 0.84
CA ALA A 292 9.30 -23.18 1.71
C ALA A 292 10.53 -22.36 2.10
N LYS A 293 10.74 -22.13 3.38
CA LYS A 293 11.96 -21.55 3.95
C LYS A 293 12.70 -22.63 4.71
N VAL A 294 13.98 -22.81 4.38
CA VAL A 294 14.87 -23.76 5.05
C VAL A 294 16.10 -23.03 5.54
N ASP A 295 16.35 -23.09 6.84
CA ASP A 295 17.55 -22.57 7.49
C ASP A 295 18.39 -23.73 7.99
N TYR A 296 19.70 -23.71 7.66
CA TYR A 296 20.68 -24.68 8.16
C TYR A 296 21.89 -23.95 8.76
N ASP A 297 22.05 -24.13 10.06
CA ASP A 297 23.17 -23.55 10.81
C ASP A 297 24.39 -24.47 10.80
N PHE A 298 25.50 -23.97 10.23
CA PHE A 298 26.80 -24.66 10.23
C PHE A 298 27.65 -24.31 11.47
N GLY A 299 27.12 -23.51 12.42
CA GLY A 299 27.78 -23.00 13.59
C GLY A 299 28.61 -21.74 13.34
N ALA A 300 29.16 -21.52 12.15
CA ALA A 300 29.88 -20.31 11.76
C ALA A 300 29.08 -19.42 10.79
N ALA A 301 28.07 -19.98 10.17
CA ALA A 301 27.20 -19.31 9.22
C ALA A 301 25.91 -20.10 9.05
N THR A 302 24.83 -19.42 8.73
CA THR A 302 23.53 -20.00 8.40
C THR A 302 23.29 -19.90 6.89
N LEU A 303 22.90 -21.00 6.27
CA LEU A 303 22.37 -21.01 4.90
C LEU A 303 20.84 -20.95 4.98
N THR A 304 20.27 -19.93 4.37
CA THR A 304 18.83 -19.77 4.18
C THR A 304 18.47 -20.01 2.73
N SER A 305 17.47 -20.86 2.49
CA SER A 305 16.86 -21.05 1.17
C SER A 305 15.37 -20.73 1.26
N ILE A 306 14.89 -19.82 0.40
CA ILE A 306 13.48 -19.46 0.31
C ILE A 306 13.02 -19.69 -1.12
N THR A 307 12.03 -20.56 -1.27
CA THR A 307 11.40 -20.86 -2.57
C THR A 307 9.92 -20.52 -2.47
N SER A 308 9.37 -19.78 -3.43
CA SER A 308 7.92 -19.57 -3.51
C SER A 308 7.39 -19.73 -4.92
N TYR A 309 6.09 -20.02 -4.97
CA TYR A 309 5.26 -20.01 -6.15
C TYR A 309 3.92 -19.39 -5.80
N ASP A 310 3.54 -18.33 -6.50
CA ASP A 310 2.31 -17.59 -6.30
C ASP A 310 1.58 -17.43 -7.62
N THR A 311 0.24 -17.54 -7.61
CA THR A 311 -0.61 -17.39 -8.79
C THR A 311 -1.88 -16.65 -8.43
N VAL A 312 -2.44 -15.92 -9.38
CA VAL A 312 -3.74 -15.26 -9.25
C VAL A 312 -4.47 -15.21 -10.58
N ASP A 313 -5.74 -15.61 -10.54
CA ASP A 313 -6.70 -15.35 -11.58
C ASP A 313 -7.63 -14.25 -11.10
N SER A 314 -7.88 -13.24 -11.92
CA SER A 314 -8.78 -12.14 -11.57
C SER A 314 -9.49 -11.61 -12.79
N PHE A 315 -10.68 -11.06 -12.55
CA PHE A 315 -11.44 -10.34 -13.55
C PHE A 315 -12.19 -9.20 -12.87
N SER A 316 -12.16 -8.02 -13.47
CA SER A 316 -12.97 -6.88 -13.05
C SER A 316 -13.64 -6.23 -14.24
N GLN A 317 -14.91 -5.87 -14.09
CA GLN A 317 -15.68 -5.08 -15.06
C GLN A 317 -16.36 -3.93 -14.34
N ALA A 318 -16.23 -2.73 -14.87
CA ALA A 318 -16.84 -1.54 -14.30
C ALA A 318 -17.47 -0.65 -15.38
N ASP A 319 -18.47 0.11 -14.96
CA ASP A 319 -19.01 1.26 -15.66
C ASP A 319 -18.07 2.45 -15.37
N ILE A 320 -17.06 2.62 -16.24
CA ILE A 320 -15.94 3.54 -16.01
C ILE A 320 -16.36 5.00 -16.16
N ASP A 321 -17.33 5.30 -17.02
CA ASP A 321 -17.83 6.68 -17.16
C ASP A 321 -18.69 7.13 -15.98
N GLY A 322 -19.14 6.19 -15.14
CA GLY A 322 -19.80 6.41 -13.86
C GLY A 322 -21.25 6.86 -13.97
N GLY A 323 -21.89 6.73 -15.13
CA GLY A 323 -23.24 7.20 -15.29
C GLY A 323 -23.99 6.77 -16.54
N LEU A 324 -25.23 7.25 -16.69
CA LEU A 324 -26.09 6.97 -17.82
C LEU A 324 -25.66 7.76 -19.05
N GLN A 325 -25.37 7.06 -20.15
CA GLN A 325 -25.06 7.73 -21.42
C GLN A 325 -26.21 8.62 -21.88
N GLY A 326 -25.91 9.92 -22.08
CA GLY A 326 -26.91 10.92 -22.47
C GLY A 326 -27.93 11.26 -21.40
N GLY A 327 -27.72 10.85 -20.14
CA GLY A 327 -28.57 11.18 -19.00
C GLY A 327 -28.39 12.61 -18.50
N PRO A 328 -29.28 13.08 -17.60
CA PRO A 328 -29.20 14.43 -17.03
C PRO A 328 -28.00 14.62 -16.08
N GLU A 329 -27.37 13.54 -15.65
CA GLU A 329 -26.18 13.55 -14.81
C GLU A 329 -24.92 13.94 -15.58
N ALA A 330 -24.87 13.71 -16.90
CA ALA A 330 -23.74 14.13 -17.70
C ALA A 330 -23.63 15.66 -17.70
N ILE A 331 -22.62 16.19 -16.99
CA ILE A 331 -22.29 17.62 -16.94
C ILE A 331 -21.12 17.84 -17.88
N GLY A 332 -21.19 18.84 -18.67
CA GLY A 332 -20.06 19.32 -19.44
C GLY A 332 -20.46 20.57 -20.17
N ALA A 333 -19.50 21.26 -20.74
CA ALA A 333 -19.72 22.44 -21.59
C ALA A 333 -20.68 22.14 -22.75
N LEU A 334 -21.00 20.90 -23.01
CA LEU A 334 -21.84 20.39 -24.09
C LEU A 334 -23.22 19.89 -23.63
N GLY A 335 -23.69 20.33 -22.48
CA GLY A 335 -25.10 20.14 -22.09
C GLY A 335 -25.43 18.79 -21.49
N GLY A 336 -24.46 18.14 -20.84
CA GLY A 336 -24.78 17.04 -19.94
C GLY A 336 -24.79 15.67 -20.59
N GLN A 337 -24.06 15.43 -21.68
CA GLN A 337 -23.98 14.11 -22.30
C GLN A 337 -22.58 13.50 -22.14
N ALA A 338 -22.51 12.27 -21.61
CA ALA A 338 -21.38 11.40 -21.86
C ALA A 338 -21.30 11.15 -23.38
N PHE A 339 -20.17 11.49 -24.00
CA PHE A 339 -20.02 11.35 -25.46
C PHE A 339 -19.95 9.91 -25.90
N PHE A 340 -19.49 9.03 -25.01
CA PHE A 340 -19.42 7.60 -25.23
C PHE A 340 -19.59 6.89 -23.90
N SER A 341 -20.24 5.75 -23.95
CA SER A 341 -20.31 4.84 -22.83
C SER A 341 -18.98 4.09 -22.75
N VAL A 342 -18.40 4.05 -21.57
CA VAL A 342 -17.16 3.34 -21.29
C VAL A 342 -17.41 2.32 -20.21
N SER A 343 -17.69 1.09 -20.63
CA SER A 343 -17.64 -0.07 -19.74
C SER A 343 -16.48 -0.92 -20.18
N SER A 344 -15.50 -1.07 -19.31
CA SER A 344 -14.32 -1.88 -19.59
C SER A 344 -14.07 -2.88 -18.47
N GLY A 345 -13.33 -3.92 -18.80
CA GLY A 345 -12.87 -4.90 -17.83
C GLY A 345 -11.52 -5.44 -18.21
N ASP A 346 -10.75 -5.69 -17.19
CA ASP A 346 -9.43 -6.30 -17.27
C ASP A 346 -9.36 -7.47 -16.29
N GLY A 347 -8.49 -8.42 -16.59
CA GLY A 347 -8.23 -9.52 -15.69
C GLY A 347 -6.94 -10.24 -15.99
N LEU A 348 -6.36 -10.81 -14.96
CA LEU A 348 -5.29 -11.78 -15.08
C LEU A 348 -5.91 -13.14 -15.33
N SER A 349 -5.79 -13.67 -16.55
CA SER A 349 -6.34 -14.98 -16.93
C SER A 349 -5.32 -16.10 -16.83
N ASP A 350 -4.05 -15.77 -16.72
CA ASP A 350 -2.94 -16.68 -16.48
C ASP A 350 -1.80 -15.87 -15.85
N HIS A 351 -1.55 -16.12 -14.57
CA HIS A 351 -0.47 -15.49 -13.82
C HIS A 351 0.29 -16.54 -13.04
N SER A 352 1.61 -16.49 -13.10
CA SER A 352 2.46 -17.25 -12.20
C SER A 352 3.72 -16.47 -11.85
N GLN A 353 4.08 -16.49 -10.58
CA GLN A 353 5.30 -15.91 -10.05
C GLN A 353 6.09 -16.99 -9.32
N PHE A 354 7.35 -17.19 -9.70
CA PHE A 354 8.29 -18.06 -9.00
C PHE A 354 9.45 -17.24 -8.45
N THR A 355 9.83 -17.47 -7.19
CA THR A 355 11.02 -16.85 -6.59
C THR A 355 11.91 -17.87 -5.90
N GLN A 356 13.21 -17.64 -5.97
CA GLN A 356 14.23 -18.39 -5.24
C GLN A 356 15.26 -17.45 -4.64
N GLU A 357 15.42 -17.46 -3.32
CA GLU A 357 16.54 -16.82 -2.65
C GLU A 357 17.43 -17.87 -2.00
N LEU A 358 18.74 -17.72 -2.18
CA LEU A 358 19.76 -18.46 -1.46
C LEU A 358 20.66 -17.45 -0.75
N ARG A 359 20.76 -17.50 0.56
CA ARG A 359 21.52 -16.55 1.36
C ARG A 359 22.39 -17.26 2.39
N VAL A 360 23.62 -16.84 2.50
CA VAL A 360 24.53 -17.20 3.60
C VAL A 360 24.76 -15.99 4.47
N SER A 361 24.49 -16.11 5.74
CA SER A 361 24.75 -15.05 6.73
C SER A 361 25.55 -15.60 7.90
N GLY A 362 26.34 -14.75 8.53
CA GLY A 362 27.11 -15.12 9.70
C GLY A 362 27.57 -13.92 10.50
N GLU A 363 27.90 -14.18 11.76
CA GLU A 363 28.41 -13.19 12.68
C GLU A 363 29.73 -13.70 13.28
N ARG A 364 30.71 -12.83 13.35
CA ARG A 364 32.00 -13.14 13.95
C ARG A 364 32.62 -11.89 14.59
N ASP A 365 32.82 -11.97 15.89
CA ASP A 365 33.32 -10.84 16.72
C ASP A 365 32.45 -9.59 16.52
N ASN A 366 32.97 -8.59 15.81
CA ASN A 366 32.33 -7.31 15.50
C ASN A 366 31.92 -7.19 14.03
N LEU A 367 31.80 -8.30 13.32
CA LEU A 367 31.45 -8.35 11.91
C LEU A 367 30.20 -9.23 11.70
N PHE A 368 29.14 -8.65 11.18
CA PHE A 368 28.06 -9.39 10.53
C PHE A 368 28.23 -9.30 9.02
N TYR A 369 27.94 -10.40 8.33
CA TYR A 369 27.94 -10.44 6.87
C TYR A 369 26.79 -11.29 6.34
N GLN A 370 26.29 -10.91 5.17
CA GLN A 370 25.39 -11.73 4.38
C GLN A 370 25.71 -11.57 2.89
N VAL A 371 25.54 -12.68 2.16
CA VAL A 371 25.63 -12.71 0.70
C VAL A 371 24.56 -13.64 0.16
N GLY A 372 23.91 -13.25 -0.92
CA GLY A 372 22.82 -14.03 -1.46
C GLY A 372 22.67 -13.90 -2.98
N PHE A 373 22.01 -14.89 -3.53
CA PHE A 373 21.53 -14.91 -4.90
C PHE A 373 20.01 -14.93 -4.89
N TYR A 374 19.39 -14.16 -5.80
CA TYR A 374 17.96 -14.09 -5.97
C TYR A 374 17.59 -14.33 -7.42
N TYR A 375 16.55 -15.12 -7.66
CA TYR A 375 15.96 -15.36 -8.97
C TYR A 375 14.45 -15.14 -8.90
N PHE A 376 13.92 -14.51 -9.93
CA PHE A 376 12.50 -14.19 -10.11
C PHE A 376 12.09 -14.52 -11.54
N ASP A 377 10.94 -15.16 -11.70
CA ASP A 377 10.30 -15.44 -12.98
C ASP A 377 8.81 -15.21 -12.86
N GLU A 378 8.24 -14.39 -13.73
CA GLU A 378 6.82 -14.06 -13.73
C GLU A 378 6.27 -14.11 -15.16
N ASP A 379 5.19 -14.86 -15.34
CA ASP A 379 4.38 -14.88 -16.55
C ASP A 379 3.00 -14.27 -16.23
N ILE A 380 2.58 -13.30 -17.04
CA ILE A 380 1.29 -12.60 -16.90
C ILE A 380 0.57 -12.67 -18.24
N THR A 381 -0.73 -13.03 -18.21
CA THR A 381 -1.65 -12.82 -19.32
C THR A 381 -2.80 -11.93 -18.84
N VAL A 382 -2.90 -10.73 -19.42
CA VAL A 382 -4.01 -9.79 -19.18
C VAL A 382 -5.01 -9.90 -20.33
N ASP A 383 -6.25 -10.17 -20.01
CA ASP A 383 -7.38 -10.07 -20.94
C ASP A 383 -8.11 -8.75 -20.70
N SER A 384 -8.06 -7.85 -21.69
CA SER A 384 -8.71 -6.55 -21.65
C SER A 384 -9.87 -6.51 -22.64
N SER A 385 -11.00 -5.95 -22.23
CA SER A 385 -12.22 -5.89 -23.05
C SER A 385 -12.98 -4.61 -22.77
N ASP A 386 -13.49 -3.99 -23.85
CA ASP A 386 -14.62 -3.08 -23.72
C ASP A 386 -15.92 -3.88 -23.74
N PHE A 387 -16.97 -3.35 -23.13
CA PHE A 387 -18.29 -3.96 -23.09
C PHE A 387 -19.34 -3.03 -23.65
N ALA A 388 -20.25 -3.56 -24.43
CA ALA A 388 -21.49 -2.86 -24.73
C ALA A 388 -22.36 -2.79 -23.46
N ASN A 389 -23.29 -1.82 -23.36
CA ASN A 389 -24.24 -1.70 -22.23
C ASN A 389 -25.12 -2.95 -22.01
N THR A 390 -25.11 -3.89 -22.95
CA THR A 390 -25.75 -5.21 -22.82
C THR A 390 -24.86 -6.23 -22.08
N GLY A 391 -23.65 -5.88 -21.70
CA GLY A 391 -22.65 -6.77 -21.11
C GLY A 391 -21.93 -7.68 -22.12
N VAL A 392 -22.10 -7.46 -23.39
CA VAL A 392 -21.40 -8.23 -24.44
C VAL A 392 -20.01 -7.64 -24.64
N ALA A 393 -18.96 -8.45 -24.45
CA ALA A 393 -17.59 -8.05 -24.71
C ALA A 393 -17.34 -7.70 -26.18
N VAL A 394 -16.67 -6.59 -26.40
CA VAL A 394 -16.21 -6.08 -27.69
C VAL A 394 -14.75 -5.64 -27.53
N ASN A 395 -14.00 -5.46 -28.63
CA ASN A 395 -12.61 -4.99 -28.58
C ASN A 395 -11.67 -5.82 -27.67
N LEU A 396 -11.74 -7.14 -27.81
CA LEU A 396 -10.88 -8.04 -27.04
C LEU A 396 -9.40 -7.83 -27.37
N THR A 397 -8.57 -7.61 -26.36
CA THR A 397 -7.12 -7.54 -26.50
C THR A 397 -6.49 -8.36 -25.38
N GLN A 398 -5.53 -9.20 -25.74
CA GLN A 398 -4.73 -9.94 -24.76
C GLN A 398 -3.33 -9.39 -24.76
N VAL A 399 -2.76 -9.19 -23.56
CA VAL A 399 -1.37 -8.82 -23.38
C VAL A 399 -0.68 -9.92 -22.58
N ARG A 400 0.40 -10.46 -23.12
CA ARG A 400 1.28 -11.41 -22.42
C ARG A 400 2.58 -10.73 -22.08
N GLN A 401 2.99 -10.86 -20.83
CA GLN A 401 4.26 -10.33 -20.36
C GLN A 401 5.00 -11.42 -19.60
N LYS A 402 6.27 -11.60 -19.95
CA LYS A 402 7.21 -12.40 -19.18
C LYS A 402 8.29 -11.50 -18.61
N THR A 403 8.60 -11.68 -17.31
CA THR A 403 9.67 -10.96 -16.63
C THR A 403 10.60 -11.97 -15.95
N GLU A 404 11.87 -11.94 -16.27
CA GLU A 404 12.92 -12.71 -15.59
C GLU A 404 13.89 -11.75 -14.91
N SER A 405 14.33 -12.08 -13.69
CA SER A 405 15.33 -11.29 -12.97
C SER A 405 16.28 -12.17 -12.20
N ALA A 406 17.56 -11.88 -12.28
CA ALA A 406 18.59 -12.53 -11.50
C ALA A 406 19.47 -11.50 -10.79
N ALA A 407 19.79 -11.75 -9.51
CA ALA A 407 20.62 -10.81 -8.77
C ALA A 407 21.60 -11.48 -7.81
N LEU A 408 22.75 -10.83 -7.65
CA LEU A 408 23.73 -11.14 -6.61
C LEU A 408 23.81 -9.95 -5.66
N PHE A 409 23.64 -10.20 -4.35
CA PHE A 409 23.67 -9.15 -3.35
C PHE A 409 24.54 -9.53 -2.15
N GLY A 410 24.97 -8.52 -1.40
CA GLY A 410 25.68 -8.73 -0.15
C GLY A 410 25.67 -7.48 0.71
N GLN A 411 25.81 -7.69 2.01
CA GLN A 411 25.89 -6.65 3.02
C GLN A 411 26.90 -7.04 4.08
N ILE A 412 27.63 -6.07 4.55
CA ILE A 412 28.54 -6.17 5.69
C ILE A 412 28.17 -5.10 6.69
N GLU A 413 28.05 -5.48 7.96
CA GLU A 413 27.99 -4.56 9.08
C GLU A 413 29.21 -4.79 9.96
N TYR A 414 29.90 -3.70 10.30
CA TYR A 414 31.12 -3.76 11.07
C TYR A 414 31.10 -2.74 12.21
N ASP A 415 31.27 -3.23 13.44
CA ASP A 415 31.39 -2.40 14.63
C ASP A 415 32.82 -1.87 14.73
N LEU A 416 33.01 -0.63 14.26
CA LEU A 416 34.29 0.06 14.30
C LEU A 416 34.72 0.38 15.76
N THR A 417 33.74 0.59 16.62
CA THR A 417 33.88 0.77 18.07
C THR A 417 32.64 0.23 18.76
N ASP A 418 32.68 0.10 20.11
CA ASP A 418 31.49 -0.28 20.91
C ASP A 418 30.26 0.63 20.73
N ARG A 419 30.40 1.75 20.02
CA ARG A 419 29.35 2.77 19.83
C ARG A 419 29.11 3.16 18.38
N PHE A 420 29.92 2.68 17.47
CA PHE A 420 29.80 3.07 16.07
C PHE A 420 29.86 1.85 15.16
N SER A 421 28.77 1.57 14.50
CA SER A 421 28.63 0.57 13.45
C SER A 421 28.53 1.20 12.07
N MET A 422 29.00 0.50 11.06
CA MET A 422 28.94 0.90 9.66
C MET A 422 28.41 -0.24 8.82
N ILE A 423 27.48 0.07 7.92
CA ILE A 423 26.88 -0.87 6.98
C ILE A 423 27.31 -0.50 5.56
N VAL A 424 27.70 -1.50 4.79
CA VAL A 424 27.94 -1.41 3.35
C VAL A 424 27.18 -2.53 2.66
N GLY A 425 26.26 -2.16 1.79
CA GLY A 425 25.46 -3.08 0.98
C GLY A 425 25.66 -2.86 -0.52
N MET A 426 25.58 -3.92 -1.28
CA MET A 426 25.69 -3.89 -2.75
C MET A 426 24.81 -4.95 -3.40
N ARG A 427 24.22 -4.63 -4.56
CA ARG A 427 23.46 -5.57 -5.38
C ARG A 427 23.67 -5.26 -6.87
N TYR A 428 23.87 -6.29 -7.64
CA TYR A 428 23.80 -6.28 -9.09
C TYR A 428 22.58 -7.07 -9.53
N THR A 429 21.73 -6.47 -10.35
CA THR A 429 20.49 -7.08 -10.87
C THR A 429 20.50 -7.01 -12.38
N ASP A 430 20.04 -8.08 -13.01
CA ASP A 430 19.84 -8.24 -14.45
C ASP A 430 18.38 -8.59 -14.67
N ASP A 431 17.63 -7.72 -15.36
CA ASP A 431 16.18 -7.82 -15.61
C ASP A 431 15.93 -7.96 -17.10
N GLU A 432 15.13 -8.96 -17.49
CA GLU A 432 14.66 -9.16 -18.86
C GLU A 432 13.13 -9.11 -18.87
N LYS A 433 12.55 -8.43 -19.86
CA LYS A 433 11.09 -8.33 -20.04
C LYS A 433 10.71 -8.51 -21.50
N ASP A 434 9.72 -9.36 -21.76
CA ASP A 434 9.13 -9.61 -23.10
C ASP A 434 7.61 -9.38 -23.00
N LEU A 435 7.08 -8.48 -23.83
CA LEU A 435 5.65 -8.18 -23.92
C LEU A 435 5.14 -8.46 -25.34
N GLU A 436 3.99 -9.14 -25.42
CA GLU A 436 3.27 -9.43 -26.66
C GLU A 436 1.83 -8.93 -26.58
N VAL A 437 1.44 -8.06 -27.52
CA VAL A 437 0.04 -7.62 -27.69
C VAL A 437 -0.62 -8.45 -28.76
N ILE A 438 -1.70 -9.15 -28.41
CA ILE A 438 -2.44 -10.08 -29.25
C ILE A 438 -3.86 -9.54 -29.45
N PRO A 439 -4.15 -8.92 -30.61
CA PRO A 439 -5.50 -8.43 -30.88
C PRO A 439 -6.49 -9.57 -31.06
N GLY A 440 -7.59 -9.52 -30.33
CA GLY A 440 -8.71 -10.44 -30.43
C GLY A 440 -9.86 -9.91 -31.29
N ALA A 441 -11.05 -10.43 -31.07
CA ALA A 441 -12.23 -10.08 -31.84
C ALA A 441 -12.64 -8.62 -31.61
N GLY A 442 -12.72 -7.84 -32.68
CA GLY A 442 -13.12 -6.44 -32.66
C GLY A 442 -12.02 -5.46 -32.23
N SER A 443 -10.87 -5.96 -31.82
CA SER A 443 -9.75 -5.12 -31.39
C SER A 443 -9.23 -4.28 -32.56
N THR A 444 -8.93 -3.02 -32.29
CA THR A 444 -8.21 -2.11 -33.19
C THR A 444 -6.74 -1.99 -32.82
N ALA A 445 -6.30 -2.63 -31.73
CA ALA A 445 -4.91 -2.67 -31.31
C ALA A 445 -4.04 -3.35 -32.38
N PRO A 446 -2.87 -2.81 -32.74
CA PRO A 446 -1.91 -3.53 -33.56
C PRO A 446 -1.27 -4.67 -32.76
N ALA A 447 -1.00 -5.79 -33.42
CA ALA A 447 -0.14 -6.80 -32.83
C ALA A 447 1.29 -6.22 -32.64
N ALA A 448 1.84 -6.39 -31.47
CA ALA A 448 3.19 -5.89 -31.15
C ALA A 448 3.95 -6.92 -30.31
N ARG A 449 5.26 -6.91 -30.42
CA ARG A 449 6.15 -7.62 -29.51
C ARG A 449 7.31 -6.72 -29.17
N ILE A 450 7.58 -6.55 -27.90
CA ILE A 450 8.61 -5.67 -27.36
C ILE A 450 9.40 -6.49 -26.36
N ALA A 451 10.72 -6.55 -26.55
CA ALA A 451 11.65 -7.09 -25.58
C ALA A 451 12.53 -5.96 -25.06
N ASP A 452 12.77 -5.94 -23.78
CA ASP A 452 13.58 -4.95 -23.10
C ASP A 452 14.42 -5.64 -22.02
N ASP A 453 15.67 -5.22 -21.87
CA ASP A 453 16.59 -5.74 -20.88
C ASP A 453 17.45 -4.62 -20.30
N ASP A 454 17.72 -4.69 -19.01
CA ASP A 454 18.63 -3.76 -18.36
C ASP A 454 19.30 -4.38 -17.14
N ALA A 455 20.52 -3.93 -16.86
CA ALA A 455 21.30 -4.38 -15.72
C ALA A 455 21.79 -3.19 -14.90
N TYR A 456 21.46 -3.20 -13.62
CA TYR A 456 21.71 -2.07 -12.73
C TYR A 456 22.35 -2.46 -11.41
N PHE A 457 22.95 -1.47 -10.77
CA PHE A 457 23.71 -1.63 -9.55
C PHE A 457 23.12 -0.75 -8.44
N SER A 458 22.73 -1.37 -7.32
CA SER A 458 22.29 -0.66 -6.12
C SER A 458 23.35 -0.76 -5.03
N TYR A 459 23.50 0.32 -4.25
CA TYR A 459 24.42 0.36 -3.11
C TYR A 459 23.83 1.08 -1.93
N GLU A 460 24.37 0.77 -0.75
CA GLU A 460 24.04 1.40 0.51
C GLU A 460 25.30 1.62 1.33
N LEU A 461 25.38 2.79 1.92
CA LEU A 461 26.36 3.11 2.95
C LEU A 461 25.62 3.77 4.11
N ALA A 462 25.66 3.16 5.28
CA ALA A 462 25.03 3.69 6.48
C ALA A 462 25.98 3.60 7.68
N GLY A 463 25.76 4.47 8.65
CA GLY A 463 26.46 4.44 9.92
C GLY A 463 25.52 4.78 11.06
N ASN A 464 25.61 4.03 12.16
CA ASN A 464 24.87 4.26 13.40
C ASN A 464 25.84 4.58 14.53
N TYR A 465 25.55 5.63 15.29
CA TYR A 465 26.36 6.04 16.43
C TYR A 465 25.52 6.14 17.70
N GLU A 466 25.82 5.31 18.68
CA GLU A 466 25.25 5.36 20.02
C GLU A 466 25.84 6.52 20.80
N VAL A 467 25.09 7.61 20.95
CA VAL A 467 25.49 8.77 21.74
C VAL A 467 25.56 8.37 23.22
N ASN A 468 24.56 7.66 23.69
CA ASN A 468 24.46 7.06 25.03
C ASN A 468 23.40 5.94 25.02
N THR A 469 23.04 5.39 26.17
CA THR A 469 22.04 4.31 26.32
C THR A 469 20.62 4.70 25.91
N GLU A 470 20.32 5.99 25.78
CA GLU A 470 18.98 6.50 25.40
C GLU A 470 18.93 6.96 23.95
N TRP A 471 20.06 7.39 23.36
CA TRP A 471 20.08 8.05 22.05
C TRP A 471 21.04 7.39 21.08
N SER A 472 20.58 7.11 19.88
CA SER A 472 21.39 6.83 18.70
C SER A 472 21.11 7.83 17.58
N VAL A 473 22.11 8.09 16.75
CA VAL A 473 22.02 8.93 15.56
C VAL A 473 22.57 8.15 14.37
N TYR A 474 22.00 8.35 13.20
CA TYR A 474 22.45 7.66 12.00
C TYR A 474 22.50 8.58 10.79
N GLY A 475 23.26 8.14 9.79
CA GLY A 475 23.27 8.70 8.45
C GLY A 475 23.33 7.58 7.44
N ARG A 476 22.63 7.74 6.30
CA ARG A 476 22.50 6.74 5.26
C ARG A 476 22.52 7.39 3.87
N VAL A 477 23.21 6.76 2.94
CA VAL A 477 23.08 7.00 1.50
C VAL A 477 22.72 5.67 0.85
N ALA A 478 21.63 5.64 0.11
CA ALA A 478 21.16 4.42 -0.53
C ALA A 478 20.62 4.70 -1.92
N THR A 479 20.74 3.71 -2.79
CA THR A 479 20.15 3.70 -4.13
C THR A 479 19.18 2.55 -4.31
N GLY A 480 18.25 2.70 -5.24
CA GLY A 480 17.35 1.65 -5.70
C GLY A 480 17.01 1.88 -7.16
N SER A 481 16.61 0.82 -7.84
CA SER A 481 16.20 0.92 -9.24
C SER A 481 14.91 0.13 -9.46
N ARG A 482 14.13 0.59 -10.43
CA ARG A 482 12.98 -0.13 -10.97
C ARG A 482 13.24 -0.32 -12.46
N GLY A 483 13.33 -1.58 -12.90
CA GLY A 483 13.67 -1.94 -14.26
C GLY A 483 12.70 -1.38 -15.31
N PRO A 484 13.00 -1.51 -16.59
CA PRO A 484 12.21 -0.92 -17.66
C PRO A 484 10.77 -1.43 -17.64
N VAL A 485 9.86 -0.59 -18.09
CA VAL A 485 8.43 -0.91 -18.17
C VAL A 485 7.96 -0.78 -19.61
N THR A 486 7.20 -1.78 -20.04
CA THR A 486 6.48 -1.77 -21.30
C THR A 486 5.01 -2.07 -21.04
N LEU A 487 4.11 -1.23 -21.55
CA LEU A 487 2.67 -1.39 -21.43
C LEU A 487 2.03 -1.47 -22.81
N GLY A 488 0.97 -2.30 -22.91
CA GLY A 488 0.21 -2.44 -24.15
C GLY A 488 -1.28 -2.34 -23.83
N ARG A 489 -1.90 -1.19 -24.08
CA ARG A 489 -3.31 -0.94 -23.77
C ARG A 489 -3.94 0.00 -24.79
N PHE A 490 -5.27 -0.06 -24.93
CA PHE A 490 -6.07 0.80 -25.82
C PHE A 490 -5.56 0.88 -27.26
N GLY A 491 -4.87 -0.15 -27.73
CA GLY A 491 -4.28 -0.16 -29.07
C GLY A 491 -2.95 0.55 -29.22
N PHE A 492 -2.31 0.94 -28.12
CA PHE A 492 -1.01 1.59 -28.09
C PHE A 492 -0.03 0.81 -27.21
N THR A 493 1.25 0.99 -27.50
CA THR A 493 2.32 0.50 -26.64
C THR A 493 3.13 1.71 -26.18
N SER A 494 3.47 1.75 -24.89
CA SER A 494 4.39 2.74 -24.32
C SER A 494 5.49 2.05 -23.54
N GLN A 495 6.65 2.68 -23.49
CA GLN A 495 7.84 2.17 -22.81
C GLN A 495 8.44 3.27 -21.96
N ALA A 496 9.02 2.88 -20.83
CA ALA A 496 9.84 3.74 -20.01
C ALA A 496 11.13 3.01 -19.63
N GLU A 497 12.22 3.76 -19.59
CA GLU A 497 13.56 3.29 -19.20
C GLU A 497 13.60 3.02 -17.68
N THR A 498 14.66 2.35 -17.23
CA THR A 498 14.94 2.09 -15.81
C THR A 498 14.99 3.39 -15.02
N GLU A 499 14.18 3.51 -13.97
CA GLU A 499 14.32 4.61 -13.02
C GLU A 499 15.36 4.27 -11.94
N THR A 500 16.10 5.27 -11.51
CA THR A 500 17.09 5.12 -10.43
C THR A 500 16.98 6.25 -9.41
N ILE A 501 16.77 5.87 -8.14
CA ILE A 501 16.76 6.80 -7.01
C ILE A 501 18.09 6.83 -6.30
N THR A 502 18.50 8.03 -5.87
CA THR A 502 19.54 8.24 -4.85
C THR A 502 18.95 9.02 -3.69
N SER A 503 19.02 8.45 -2.48
CA SER A 503 18.52 9.07 -1.25
C SER A 503 19.63 9.28 -0.23
N VAL A 504 19.60 10.42 0.43
CA VAL A 504 20.46 10.76 1.58
C VAL A 504 19.57 11.03 2.78
N GLU A 505 19.86 10.35 3.88
CA GLU A 505 19.06 10.42 5.10
C GLU A 505 19.95 10.64 6.33
N ALA A 506 19.38 11.33 7.32
CA ALA A 506 19.97 11.42 8.66
C ALA A 506 18.86 11.43 9.71
N GLY A 507 19.06 10.75 10.81
CA GLY A 507 18.03 10.64 11.82
C GLY A 507 18.57 10.33 13.20
N PHE A 508 17.66 10.27 14.16
CA PHE A 508 17.92 9.78 15.51
C PHE A 508 16.83 8.83 15.97
N LYS A 509 17.19 7.99 16.94
CA LYS A 509 16.26 7.12 17.67
C LYS A 509 16.54 7.25 19.15
N ALA A 510 15.49 7.45 19.93
CA ALA A 510 15.59 7.72 21.35
C ALA A 510 14.59 6.90 22.17
N GLU A 511 15.10 6.32 23.27
CA GLU A 511 14.31 5.73 24.35
C GLU A 511 14.43 6.62 25.58
N LEU A 512 13.33 7.19 26.01
CA LEU A 512 13.29 8.27 26.96
C LEU A 512 12.48 7.87 28.21
N MET A 513 12.67 8.62 29.30
CA MET A 513 11.85 8.47 30.51
C MET A 513 11.92 7.06 31.14
N ASP A 514 13.08 6.43 31.15
CA ASP A 514 13.29 5.05 31.62
C ASP A 514 12.38 4.05 30.86
N GLY A 515 12.40 4.07 29.51
CA GLY A 515 11.63 3.16 28.66
C GLY A 515 10.14 3.50 28.48
N ARG A 516 9.67 4.61 29.06
CA ARG A 516 8.25 5.01 28.95
C ARG A 516 7.91 5.82 27.71
N ALA A 517 8.90 6.30 26.98
CA ALA A 517 8.70 7.03 25.74
C ALA A 517 9.76 6.65 24.70
N ARG A 518 9.32 6.58 23.44
CA ARG A 518 10.17 6.39 22.27
C ARG A 518 9.95 7.52 21.29
N TRP A 519 11.04 8.02 20.72
CA TRP A 519 10.96 9.08 19.71
C TRP A 519 12.01 8.86 18.63
N ASN A 520 11.55 8.73 17.39
CA ASN A 520 12.40 8.60 16.21
C ASN A 520 12.10 9.75 15.26
N ALA A 521 13.13 10.25 14.58
CA ALA A 521 12.94 11.20 13.50
C ALA A 521 14.03 11.06 12.44
N THR A 522 13.64 11.32 11.19
CA THR A 522 14.48 11.24 10.01
C THR A 522 14.24 12.47 9.14
N VAL A 523 15.29 13.06 8.62
CA VAL A 523 15.25 14.02 7.51
C VAL A 523 15.83 13.36 6.28
N TYR A 524 15.27 13.62 5.12
CA TYR A 524 15.70 13.00 3.88
C TYR A 524 15.68 13.97 2.71
N ASN A 525 16.49 13.65 1.70
CA ASN A 525 16.44 14.22 0.37
C ASN A 525 16.70 13.11 -0.64
N TRP A 526 15.91 13.07 -1.71
CA TRP A 526 16.06 12.12 -2.78
C TRP A 526 15.97 12.79 -4.15
N ASN A 527 16.66 12.20 -5.14
CA ASN A 527 16.52 12.48 -6.55
C ASN A 527 16.25 11.18 -7.29
N ILE A 528 15.36 11.21 -8.26
CA ILE A 528 15.12 10.10 -9.16
C ILE A 528 15.44 10.57 -10.56
N ASP A 529 16.39 9.89 -11.18
CA ASP A 529 16.66 10.00 -12.59
C ASP A 529 15.69 9.07 -13.34
N ASP A 530 15.05 9.58 -14.39
CA ASP A 530 14.13 8.82 -15.25
C ASP A 530 12.94 8.17 -14.51
N GLN A 531 12.30 8.86 -13.54
CA GLN A 531 11.12 8.32 -12.87
C GLN A 531 10.04 7.93 -13.89
N GLN A 532 9.50 6.73 -13.74
CA GLN A 532 8.41 6.23 -14.59
C GLN A 532 7.08 6.83 -14.12
N LEU A 533 6.56 7.76 -14.90
CA LEU A 533 5.32 8.48 -14.62
C LEU A 533 4.27 8.16 -15.68
N THR A 534 3.00 8.04 -15.26
CA THR A 534 1.87 7.88 -16.18
C THR A 534 1.30 9.25 -16.51
N ALA A 535 1.29 9.61 -17.79
CA ALA A 535 0.71 10.85 -18.28
C ALA A 535 -0.51 10.57 -19.13
N THR A 536 -1.53 11.41 -19.02
CA THR A 536 -2.63 11.44 -19.98
C THR A 536 -2.10 12.02 -21.27
N GLY A 537 -2.24 11.33 -22.38
CA GLY A 537 -1.68 11.83 -23.62
C GLY A 537 -2.06 11.01 -24.85
N GLY A 538 -1.61 11.50 -26.01
CA GLY A 538 -1.75 10.85 -27.29
C GLY A 538 -3.13 11.05 -27.97
N THR A 539 -3.21 10.60 -29.23
CA THR A 539 -4.43 10.66 -30.02
C THR A 539 -5.40 9.55 -29.56
N GLY A 540 -6.31 9.87 -28.65
CA GLY A 540 -7.33 8.91 -28.23
C GLY A 540 -7.44 8.73 -26.72
N ASN A 541 -6.93 9.66 -25.92
CA ASN A 541 -6.92 9.56 -24.45
C ASN A 541 -6.18 8.31 -23.95
N THR A 542 -4.98 8.10 -24.44
CA THR A 542 -4.11 7.02 -23.99
C THR A 542 -3.26 7.47 -22.83
N ASN A 543 -3.33 6.76 -21.71
CA ASN A 543 -2.36 6.96 -20.66
C ASN A 543 -1.02 6.34 -21.10
N GLU A 544 -0.01 7.17 -21.26
CA GLU A 544 1.33 6.74 -21.63
C GLU A 544 2.23 6.73 -20.39
N ILE A 545 3.16 5.78 -20.34
CA ILE A 545 4.23 5.82 -19.36
C ILE A 545 5.41 6.58 -19.97
N LEU A 546 5.96 7.50 -19.20
CA LEU A 546 7.05 8.39 -19.60
C LEU A 546 8.11 8.43 -18.50
N ASN A 547 9.34 8.78 -18.87
CA ASN A 547 10.39 9.09 -17.90
C ASN A 547 10.48 10.60 -17.67
N ALA A 548 10.73 10.96 -16.41
CA ALA A 548 11.03 12.35 -16.03
C ALA A 548 11.91 12.38 -14.78
N ASP A 549 12.74 13.39 -14.65
CA ASP A 549 13.52 13.64 -13.45
C ASP A 549 12.64 14.24 -12.37
N THR A 550 12.79 13.76 -11.13
CA THR A 550 12.01 14.22 -10.00
C THR A 550 12.86 14.33 -8.74
N THR A 551 12.44 15.22 -7.85
CA THR A 551 13.15 15.45 -6.59
C THR A 551 12.18 15.46 -5.42
N GLY A 552 12.69 15.21 -4.21
CA GLY A 552 11.91 15.39 -3.01
C GLY A 552 12.73 15.49 -1.75
N SER A 553 12.17 16.18 -0.78
CA SER A 553 12.77 16.35 0.53
C SER A 553 11.70 16.40 1.62
N GLY A 554 12.09 16.04 2.84
CA GLY A 554 11.13 16.07 3.93
C GLY A 554 11.67 15.56 5.24
N PHE A 555 10.73 15.34 6.16
CA PHE A 555 11.02 14.68 7.41
C PHE A 555 9.89 13.72 7.81
N GLU A 556 10.27 12.74 8.61
CA GLU A 556 9.40 11.75 9.22
C GLU A 556 9.68 11.70 10.71
N THR A 557 8.65 11.54 11.53
CA THR A 557 8.82 11.33 12.97
C THR A 557 7.71 10.46 13.53
N ASP A 558 8.07 9.60 14.45
CA ASP A 558 7.18 8.80 15.27
C ASP A 558 7.53 8.96 16.75
N PHE A 559 6.51 9.17 17.55
CA PHE A 559 6.62 9.35 18.99
C PHE A 559 5.55 8.50 19.68
N GLU A 560 5.95 7.73 20.66
CA GLU A 560 5.06 6.94 21.50
C GLU A 560 5.43 7.13 22.96
N ALA A 561 4.42 7.32 23.83
CA ALA A 561 4.69 7.50 25.25
C ALA A 561 3.50 7.08 26.13
N PHE A 562 3.81 6.49 27.26
CA PHE A 562 2.90 6.40 28.38
C PHE A 562 2.85 7.75 29.12
N VAL A 563 1.70 8.43 29.04
CA VAL A 563 1.42 9.65 29.83
C VAL A 563 1.27 9.30 31.31
N ASN A 564 0.67 8.15 31.58
CA ASN A 564 0.56 7.51 32.90
C ASN A 564 0.23 6.01 32.68
N GLU A 565 0.06 5.26 33.78
CA GLU A 565 -0.24 3.81 33.76
C GLU A 565 -1.48 3.40 32.93
N ASN A 566 -2.36 4.34 32.59
CA ASN A 566 -3.60 4.06 31.89
C ASN A 566 -3.70 4.70 30.51
N ILE A 567 -2.82 5.62 30.16
CA ILE A 567 -2.89 6.39 28.91
C ILE A 567 -1.59 6.27 28.16
N ARG A 568 -1.68 5.76 26.93
CA ARG A 568 -0.61 5.73 25.92
C ARG A 568 -1.01 6.65 24.77
N VAL A 569 -0.07 7.41 24.25
CA VAL A 569 -0.22 8.31 23.09
C VAL A 569 0.81 7.95 22.04
N THR A 570 0.36 7.77 20.81
CA THR A 570 1.21 7.60 19.63
C THR A 570 0.97 8.75 18.66
N LEU A 571 2.03 9.38 18.18
CA LEU A 571 2.01 10.49 17.24
C LEU A 571 2.96 10.18 16.09
N ASN A 572 2.45 10.14 14.86
CA ASN A 572 3.26 10.05 13.66
C ASN A 572 3.02 11.32 12.84
N ALA A 573 4.08 11.85 12.26
CA ALA A 573 3.98 12.99 11.37
C ALA A 573 5.02 12.90 10.25
N SER A 574 4.65 13.33 9.07
CA SER A 574 5.57 13.53 7.96
C SER A 574 5.25 14.79 7.19
N TYR A 575 6.31 15.42 6.70
CA TYR A 575 6.28 16.46 5.69
C TYR A 575 7.05 15.99 4.48
N ASN A 576 6.49 16.20 3.29
CA ASN A 576 7.05 15.70 2.05
C ASN A 576 6.83 16.75 0.96
N ASP A 577 7.91 17.31 0.47
CA ASP A 577 7.95 18.28 -0.63
C ASP A 577 8.53 17.58 -1.85
N THR A 578 7.75 17.44 -2.91
CA THR A 578 8.12 16.74 -4.14
C THR A 578 7.95 17.66 -5.34
N GLU A 579 8.80 17.48 -6.34
CA GLU A 579 8.78 18.31 -7.55
C GLU A 579 9.15 17.48 -8.78
N ILE A 580 8.41 17.70 -9.88
CA ILE A 580 8.77 17.23 -11.22
C ILE A 580 9.80 18.24 -11.77
N ASP A 581 11.04 17.82 -11.97
CA ASP A 581 12.16 18.66 -12.45
C ASP A 581 12.50 18.32 -13.90
N ASP A 582 11.50 18.43 -14.79
CA ASP A 582 11.66 18.18 -16.22
C ASP A 582 10.85 19.16 -17.06
N ALA A 583 11.54 20.15 -17.59
CA ALA A 583 10.93 21.18 -18.44
C ALA A 583 10.43 20.66 -19.81
N SER A 584 10.79 19.44 -20.18
CA SER A 584 10.36 18.80 -21.45
C SER A 584 9.07 18.01 -21.27
N LEU A 585 8.68 17.67 -20.03
CA LEU A 585 7.48 16.89 -19.77
C LEU A 585 6.22 17.71 -20.00
N LEU A 586 5.46 17.30 -21.00
CA LEU A 586 4.16 17.87 -21.34
C LEU A 586 3.09 16.80 -21.22
N THR A 587 1.91 17.16 -20.74
CA THR A 587 0.76 16.26 -20.67
C THR A 587 -0.49 16.92 -21.24
N GLU A 588 -1.44 16.10 -21.70
CA GLU A 588 -2.75 16.60 -22.11
C GLU A 588 -3.58 16.97 -20.87
N LEU A 589 -4.25 18.13 -20.96
CA LEU A 589 -5.12 18.61 -19.90
C LEU A 589 -6.55 18.06 -20.09
N CYS A 590 -7.08 17.36 -19.11
CA CYS A 590 -8.49 16.95 -19.03
C CYS A 590 -9.02 16.31 -20.32
N SER A 591 -8.23 15.45 -20.95
CA SER A 591 -8.60 14.88 -22.24
C SER A 591 -8.86 15.96 -23.33
N ALA A 592 -9.51 15.61 -24.41
CA ALA A 592 -9.61 16.44 -25.62
C ALA A 592 -10.56 17.67 -25.55
N THR A 593 -11.24 17.91 -24.46
CA THR A 593 -12.13 19.07 -24.30
C THR A 593 -11.92 19.63 -22.89
N PRO A 594 -11.45 20.86 -22.73
CA PRO A 594 -11.17 21.39 -21.40
C PRO A 594 -12.46 21.52 -20.61
N ILE A 595 -12.75 20.53 -19.81
CA ILE A 595 -13.84 20.52 -18.84
C ILE A 595 -13.34 20.88 -17.44
N CYS A 596 -12.03 20.89 -17.23
CA CYS A 596 -11.39 21.32 -16.00
C CYS A 596 -10.62 22.64 -16.18
N THR A 597 -10.28 23.25 -15.07
CA THR A 597 -9.56 24.51 -14.97
C THR A 597 -8.10 24.25 -14.64
N SER A 598 -7.21 24.51 -15.60
CA SER A 598 -5.77 24.36 -15.39
C SER A 598 -5.17 25.49 -14.54
N ASN A 599 -4.31 25.11 -13.61
CA ASN A 599 -3.36 26.02 -12.97
C ASN A 599 -2.01 26.04 -13.72
N ASP A 600 -1.74 25.02 -14.53
CA ASP A 600 -0.51 24.90 -15.31
C ASP A 600 -0.52 25.76 -16.58
N PRO A 601 0.66 26.21 -17.04
CA PRO A 601 0.78 26.97 -18.27
C PRO A 601 0.48 26.11 -19.50
N ILE A 602 -0.50 26.52 -20.30
CA ILE A 602 -0.75 25.93 -21.62
C ILE A 602 0.40 26.33 -22.56
N VAL A 603 1.09 25.31 -23.09
CA VAL A 603 2.27 25.50 -23.97
C VAL A 603 1.91 25.36 -25.42
N ASP A 604 0.97 24.43 -25.76
CA ASP A 604 0.52 24.21 -27.13
C ASP A 604 -0.95 23.76 -27.15
N THR A 605 -1.56 23.90 -28.32
CA THR A 605 -2.95 23.44 -28.56
C THR A 605 -3.08 22.87 -29.96
N PHE A 606 -3.79 21.76 -30.09
CA PHE A 606 -4.04 21.11 -31.37
C PHE A 606 -5.48 20.57 -31.48
N PRO A 607 -6.02 20.35 -32.71
CA PRO A 607 -7.31 19.71 -32.87
C PRO A 607 -7.25 18.24 -32.49
N GLY A 608 -8.04 17.82 -31.48
CA GLY A 608 -8.27 16.42 -31.14
C GLY A 608 -9.57 15.89 -31.70
N PHE A 609 -9.88 14.63 -31.41
CA PHE A 609 -11.10 13.96 -31.91
C PHE A 609 -12.38 14.58 -31.34
N PHE A 610 -12.37 15.00 -30.07
CA PHE A 610 -13.52 15.60 -29.37
C PHE A 610 -13.44 17.12 -29.21
N GLY A 611 -12.46 17.80 -29.80
CA GLY A 611 -12.32 19.24 -29.69
C GLY A 611 -10.84 19.70 -29.67
N THR A 612 -10.58 20.79 -28.97
CA THR A 612 -9.22 21.31 -28.82
C THR A 612 -8.54 20.60 -27.66
N VAL A 613 -7.37 20.04 -27.90
CA VAL A 613 -6.47 19.50 -26.87
C VAL A 613 -5.49 20.57 -26.44
N ASN A 614 -5.34 20.77 -25.16
CA ASN A 614 -4.34 21.66 -24.57
C ASN A 614 -3.21 20.82 -23.98
N LEU A 615 -1.97 21.12 -24.38
CA LEU A 615 -0.76 20.59 -23.72
C LEU A 615 -0.32 21.58 -22.66
N VAL A 616 -0.09 21.07 -21.44
CA VAL A 616 0.42 21.83 -20.31
C VAL A 616 1.80 21.36 -19.91
N SER A 617 2.61 22.26 -19.39
CA SER A 617 3.88 21.94 -18.75
C SER A 617 3.64 21.63 -17.28
N VAL A 618 4.09 20.49 -16.84
CA VAL A 618 3.96 20.03 -15.44
C VAL A 618 5.25 20.20 -14.64
N ASN A 619 6.25 20.85 -15.22
CA ASN A 619 7.51 21.16 -14.52
C ASN A 619 7.26 22.06 -13.31
N GLY A 620 7.76 21.66 -12.16
CA GLY A 620 7.54 22.34 -10.88
C GLY A 620 6.31 21.85 -10.11
N ASN A 621 5.49 20.98 -10.69
CA ASN A 621 4.34 20.39 -9.99
C ASN A 621 4.79 19.35 -8.96
N PRO A 622 4.06 19.22 -7.84
CA PRO A 622 4.24 18.09 -6.95
C PRO A 622 3.86 16.77 -7.63
N LEU A 623 4.45 15.66 -7.19
CA LEU A 623 4.05 14.33 -7.66
C LEU A 623 2.57 14.03 -7.33
N PRO A 624 1.84 13.32 -8.20
CA PRO A 624 0.48 12.90 -7.91
C PRO A 624 0.40 12.05 -6.66
N ARG A 625 -0.68 12.23 -5.88
CA ARG A 625 -0.90 11.47 -4.65
C ARG A 625 0.17 11.64 -3.57
N ALA A 626 0.93 12.73 -3.63
CA ALA A 626 1.99 13.09 -2.70
C ALA A 626 1.55 14.24 -1.79
N PRO A 627 0.72 14.00 -0.76
CA PRO A 627 0.31 15.04 0.17
C PRO A 627 1.52 15.59 0.92
N GLU A 628 1.57 16.92 1.13
CA GLU A 628 2.67 17.54 1.87
C GLU A 628 2.70 17.07 3.32
N TRP A 629 1.54 16.98 3.99
CA TRP A 629 1.43 16.61 5.38
C TRP A 629 0.60 15.34 5.59
N ILE A 630 1.14 14.44 6.40
CA ILE A 630 0.41 13.29 6.93
C ILE A 630 0.61 13.29 8.45
N TYR A 631 -0.50 13.19 9.21
CA TYR A 631 -0.48 13.03 10.66
C TYR A 631 -1.28 11.81 11.07
N ASN A 632 -0.80 11.12 12.09
CA ASN A 632 -1.58 10.08 12.77
C ASN A 632 -1.46 10.27 14.29
N VAL A 633 -2.59 10.27 14.97
CA VAL A 633 -2.68 10.42 16.43
C VAL A 633 -3.50 9.26 16.97
N ILE A 634 -2.91 8.51 17.89
CA ILE A 634 -3.62 7.42 18.57
C ILE A 634 -3.56 7.69 20.07
N ILE A 635 -4.70 7.54 20.74
CA ILE A 635 -4.80 7.65 22.18
C ILE A 635 -5.47 6.39 22.70
N ASP A 636 -4.75 5.64 23.53
CA ASP A 636 -5.24 4.45 24.19
C ASP A 636 -5.44 4.73 25.67
N TYR A 637 -6.56 4.25 26.17
CA TYR A 637 -6.87 4.24 27.58
C TYR A 637 -7.19 2.82 28.03
N GLU A 638 -6.50 2.34 29.05
CA GLU A 638 -6.72 1.03 29.65
C GLU A 638 -6.87 1.15 31.17
N ARG A 639 -7.82 0.44 31.73
CA ARG A 639 -8.01 0.41 33.17
C ARG A 639 -8.51 -0.94 33.64
N GLN A 640 -7.81 -1.48 34.63
CA GLN A 640 -8.23 -2.71 35.31
C GLN A 640 -9.59 -2.51 36.01
N TYR A 641 -10.53 -3.41 35.77
CA TYR A 641 -11.83 -3.44 36.40
C TYR A 641 -12.23 -4.88 36.77
N GLY A 642 -12.10 -5.25 38.05
CA GLY A 642 -12.30 -6.61 38.50
C GLY A 642 -11.29 -7.59 37.90
N GLU A 643 -11.77 -8.64 37.29
CA GLU A 643 -10.94 -9.66 36.59
C GLU A 643 -10.70 -9.33 35.10
N GLY A 644 -11.07 -8.15 34.65
CA GLY A 644 -10.91 -7.74 33.26
C GLY A 644 -10.40 -6.31 33.13
N MET A 645 -10.18 -5.90 31.90
CA MET A 645 -9.68 -4.61 31.48
C MET A 645 -10.73 -3.88 30.66
N PHE A 646 -11.16 -2.71 31.09
CA PHE A 646 -11.86 -1.77 30.24
C PHE A 646 -10.83 -1.01 29.41
N TYR A 647 -11.06 -0.91 28.10
CA TYR A 647 -10.20 -0.14 27.21
C TYR A 647 -11.01 0.74 26.26
N ALA A 648 -10.37 1.82 25.83
CA ALA A 648 -10.86 2.70 24.78
C ALA A 648 -9.66 3.20 23.97
N SER A 649 -9.73 3.07 22.67
CA SER A 649 -8.75 3.58 21.73
C SER A 649 -9.43 4.50 20.74
N THR A 650 -8.76 5.58 20.38
CA THR A 650 -9.18 6.43 19.26
C THR A 650 -7.97 6.73 18.40
N ASP A 651 -8.14 6.62 17.09
CA ASP A 651 -7.12 6.89 16.08
C ASP A 651 -7.62 7.93 15.09
N TRP A 652 -6.79 8.91 14.80
CA TRP A 652 -7.07 10.00 13.88
C TRP A 652 -5.96 10.13 12.88
N ASN A 653 -6.27 10.06 11.60
CA ASN A 653 -5.33 10.35 10.55
C ASN A 653 -5.76 11.57 9.75
N TYR A 654 -4.78 12.43 9.49
CA TYR A 654 -4.87 13.57 8.59
C TYR A 654 -4.03 13.32 7.37
N ARG A 655 -4.55 13.66 6.23
CA ARG A 655 -3.82 13.76 4.96
C ARG A 655 -4.17 15.09 4.34
N ASP A 656 -3.14 15.83 3.93
CA ASP A 656 -3.26 17.06 3.18
C ASP A 656 -3.82 16.82 1.77
N ASP A 657 -4.20 17.87 1.09
CA ASP A 657 -4.62 17.74 -0.31
C ASP A 657 -3.45 17.30 -1.20
N SER A 658 -3.78 16.76 -2.37
CA SER A 658 -2.79 16.37 -3.37
C SER A 658 -3.41 16.31 -4.76
N ASN A 659 -2.61 16.58 -5.78
CA ASN A 659 -3.02 16.40 -7.17
C ASN A 659 -3.37 14.94 -7.45
N ILE A 660 -4.42 14.72 -8.21
CA ILE A 660 -4.80 13.36 -8.67
C ILE A 660 -3.97 12.96 -9.88
N PHE A 661 -3.66 13.90 -10.77
CA PHE A 661 -2.89 13.71 -12.00
C PHE A 661 -1.58 14.50 -11.97
N LEU A 662 -0.74 14.34 -12.99
CA LEU A 662 0.51 15.11 -13.16
C LEU A 662 0.26 16.60 -13.32
N TYR A 663 -0.81 16.96 -14.02
CA TYR A 663 -1.21 18.37 -14.19
C TYR A 663 -1.98 18.87 -12.96
N ASP A 664 -1.80 20.15 -12.65
CA ASP A 664 -2.52 20.83 -11.58
C ASP A 664 -3.82 21.44 -12.14
N SER A 665 -4.95 20.94 -11.62
CA SER A 665 -6.28 21.46 -11.95
C SER A 665 -7.08 21.74 -10.68
N VAL A 666 -8.03 22.69 -10.79
CA VAL A 666 -8.88 23.05 -9.65
C VAL A 666 -9.76 21.87 -9.21
N GLU A 667 -10.25 21.08 -10.16
CA GLU A 667 -11.23 20.01 -9.90
C GLU A 667 -10.57 18.73 -9.40
N PHE A 668 -9.47 18.31 -10.04
CA PHE A 668 -8.86 16.99 -9.78
C PHE A 668 -7.84 17.04 -8.64
N VAL A 669 -8.33 17.45 -7.47
CA VAL A 669 -7.60 17.45 -6.21
C VAL A 669 -8.28 16.49 -5.25
N SER A 670 -7.50 15.57 -4.68
CA SER A 670 -7.92 14.83 -3.49
C SER A 670 -7.81 15.77 -2.30
N GLU A 671 -8.95 16.19 -1.74
CA GLU A 671 -9.00 17.19 -0.69
C GLU A 671 -8.36 16.70 0.62
N GLU A 672 -7.96 17.67 1.45
CA GLU A 672 -7.54 17.38 2.83
C GLU A 672 -8.61 16.63 3.59
N ARG A 673 -8.22 15.66 4.42
CA ARG A 673 -9.19 14.90 5.21
C ARG A 673 -8.70 14.51 6.60
N TRP A 674 -9.65 14.45 7.55
CA TRP A 674 -9.47 13.86 8.88
C TRP A 674 -10.37 12.64 9.03
N LEU A 675 -9.80 11.46 9.08
CA LEU A 675 -10.54 10.23 9.32
C LEU A 675 -10.30 9.77 10.76
N GLY A 676 -11.38 9.61 11.53
CA GLY A 676 -11.33 9.17 12.92
C GLY A 676 -11.86 7.75 13.08
N GLY A 677 -11.16 6.96 13.89
CA GLY A 677 -11.59 5.66 14.38
C GLY A 677 -11.78 5.64 15.89
N VAL A 678 -12.61 4.75 16.39
CA VAL A 678 -12.80 4.50 17.81
C VAL A 678 -13.04 3.02 18.07
N ARG A 679 -12.45 2.49 19.14
CA ARG A 679 -12.71 1.15 19.66
C ARG A 679 -12.90 1.25 21.18
N VAL A 680 -14.01 0.76 21.69
CA VAL A 680 -14.30 0.75 23.12
C VAL A 680 -14.75 -0.66 23.51
N GLY A 681 -14.08 -1.24 24.48
CA GLY A 681 -14.35 -2.63 24.81
C GLY A 681 -14.00 -3.01 26.25
N PHE A 682 -14.22 -4.29 26.48
CA PHE A 682 -13.86 -4.97 27.72
C PHE A 682 -13.23 -6.32 27.39
N ARG A 683 -12.03 -6.55 27.90
CA ARG A 683 -11.32 -7.82 27.77
C ARG A 683 -11.07 -8.48 29.12
N SER A 684 -11.10 -9.80 29.15
CA SER A 684 -10.73 -10.60 30.29
C SER A 684 -9.66 -11.63 29.89
N GLU A 685 -8.43 -11.40 30.32
CA GLU A 685 -7.32 -12.32 30.07
C GLU A 685 -7.56 -13.70 30.74
N ILE A 686 -8.14 -13.70 31.96
CA ILE A 686 -8.44 -14.93 32.70
C ILE A 686 -9.44 -15.81 31.94
N ASN A 687 -10.45 -15.17 31.36
CA ASN A 687 -11.52 -15.85 30.63
C ASN A 687 -11.28 -15.88 29.12
N GLY A 688 -10.23 -15.19 28.61
CA GLY A 688 -9.83 -15.15 27.21
C GLY A 688 -10.88 -14.55 26.27
N TYR A 689 -11.74 -13.64 26.71
CA TYR A 689 -12.71 -12.97 25.84
C TYR A 689 -12.45 -11.47 25.74
N ASP A 690 -12.80 -10.91 24.60
CA ASP A 690 -12.82 -9.48 24.29
C ASP A 690 -14.13 -9.16 23.56
N VAL A 691 -14.78 -8.08 23.95
CA VAL A 691 -16.00 -7.56 23.31
C VAL A 691 -15.85 -6.06 23.12
N ALA A 692 -16.03 -5.58 21.90
CA ALA A 692 -15.82 -4.17 21.54
C ALA A 692 -16.89 -3.62 20.60
N ILE A 693 -17.17 -2.33 20.75
CA ILE A 693 -17.81 -1.50 19.75
C ILE A 693 -16.71 -0.80 18.96
N VAL A 694 -16.82 -0.84 17.63
CA VAL A 694 -15.85 -0.26 16.68
C VAL A 694 -16.54 0.76 15.80
N GLY A 695 -15.92 1.91 15.61
CA GLY A 695 -16.31 2.93 14.63
C GLY A 695 -15.15 3.26 13.71
N ARG A 696 -15.41 3.42 12.40
CA ARG A 696 -14.46 3.91 11.40
C ARG A 696 -15.08 5.08 10.65
N ASN A 697 -14.23 6.02 10.22
CA ASN A 697 -14.69 7.29 9.65
C ASN A 697 -15.87 7.88 10.44
N ILE A 698 -15.71 8.03 11.77
CA ILE A 698 -16.80 8.42 12.67
C ILE A 698 -17.35 9.82 12.40
N THR A 699 -16.60 10.66 11.71
CA THR A 699 -16.98 12.00 11.25
C THR A 699 -17.81 11.96 9.97
N ASP A 700 -17.84 10.82 9.25
CA ASP A 700 -18.52 10.66 7.96
C ASP A 700 -18.00 11.63 6.91
N GLU A 701 -16.70 11.77 6.85
CA GLU A 701 -16.03 12.65 5.89
C GLU A 701 -15.83 11.91 4.56
N ILE A 702 -16.40 12.45 3.49
CA ILE A 702 -16.31 11.90 2.14
C ILE A 702 -15.54 12.87 1.26
N VAL A 703 -14.48 12.39 0.64
CA VAL A 703 -13.64 13.13 -0.29
C VAL A 703 -13.32 12.28 -1.51
N ALA A 704 -12.96 12.91 -2.62
CA ALA A 704 -12.44 12.20 -3.78
C ALA A 704 -11.08 11.56 -3.44
N GLU A 705 -10.99 10.23 -3.51
CA GLU A 705 -9.71 9.51 -3.45
C GLU A 705 -9.01 9.51 -4.80
N GLY A 706 -9.78 9.60 -5.87
CA GLY A 706 -9.27 9.67 -7.22
C GLY A 706 -10.33 10.05 -8.23
N ALA A 707 -9.90 10.19 -9.48
CA ALA A 707 -10.76 10.62 -10.57
C ALA A 707 -10.33 9.94 -11.88
N LEU A 708 -11.22 10.05 -12.85
CA LEU A 708 -10.94 9.82 -14.26
C LEU A 708 -11.13 11.15 -14.98
N ASP A 709 -10.17 11.55 -15.78
CA ASP A 709 -10.20 12.78 -16.53
C ASP A 709 -11.05 12.72 -17.81
N PHE A 710 -12.08 11.86 -17.77
CA PHE A 710 -13.10 11.78 -18.80
C PHE A 710 -14.03 13.00 -18.75
N LEU A 711 -14.71 13.24 -19.87
CA LEU A 711 -15.65 14.34 -20.05
C LEU A 711 -16.77 14.42 -18.99
N ASN A 712 -16.94 13.39 -18.19
CA ASN A 712 -17.96 13.28 -17.15
C ASN A 712 -17.51 13.75 -15.77
N LEU A 713 -16.28 14.25 -15.58
CA LEU A 713 -15.73 14.63 -14.26
C LEU A 713 -15.98 13.52 -13.21
N THR A 714 -15.58 12.31 -13.56
CA THR A 714 -15.83 11.12 -12.77
C THR A 714 -14.86 11.01 -11.60
N ALA A 715 -15.37 10.64 -10.42
CA ALA A 715 -14.54 10.37 -9.25
C ALA A 715 -14.90 9.02 -8.61
N PHE A 716 -13.99 8.57 -7.74
CA PHE A 716 -14.27 7.58 -6.71
C PHE A 716 -13.86 8.14 -5.35
N VAL A 717 -14.55 7.70 -4.31
CA VAL A 717 -14.46 8.28 -2.96
C VAL A 717 -14.02 7.25 -1.92
N ASN A 718 -13.63 7.73 -0.74
CA ASN A 718 -13.30 6.89 0.39
C ASN A 718 -14.56 6.22 0.99
N GLU A 719 -14.33 5.19 1.81
CA GLU A 719 -15.37 4.46 2.52
C GLU A 719 -16.13 5.36 3.52
N PRO A 720 -17.47 5.33 3.54
CA PRO A 720 -18.27 6.09 4.47
C PRO A 720 -18.23 5.48 5.88
N ARG A 721 -18.82 6.19 6.85
CA ARG A 721 -18.85 5.79 8.26
C ARG A 721 -19.34 4.37 8.48
N TYR A 722 -18.60 3.65 9.32
CA TYR A 722 -18.91 2.30 9.76
C TYR A 722 -19.02 2.22 11.29
N TRP A 723 -19.99 1.44 11.77
CA TRP A 723 -20.10 1.01 13.16
C TRP A 723 -20.28 -0.51 13.24
N GLY A 724 -19.61 -1.16 14.19
CA GLY A 724 -19.68 -2.60 14.38
C GLY A 724 -19.58 -3.01 15.84
N LEU A 725 -20.01 -4.24 16.11
CA LEU A 725 -19.81 -4.97 17.36
C LEU A 725 -18.92 -6.18 17.05
N GLU A 726 -17.89 -6.37 17.85
CA GLU A 726 -16.97 -7.51 17.73
C GLU A 726 -16.87 -8.29 19.02
N MET A 727 -16.65 -9.59 18.86
CA MET A 727 -16.37 -10.49 19.96
C MET A 727 -15.21 -11.40 19.57
N ARG A 728 -14.19 -11.48 20.42
CA ARG A 728 -13.03 -12.40 20.25
C ARG A 728 -12.91 -13.30 21.47
N LYS A 729 -12.54 -14.55 21.20
CA LYS A 729 -12.23 -15.54 22.22
C LYS A 729 -10.83 -16.11 21.95
N LYS A 730 -9.91 -15.93 22.90
CA LYS A 730 -8.61 -16.62 22.91
C LYS A 730 -8.80 -18.07 23.39
N LEU A 731 -8.07 -19.01 22.79
CA LEU A 731 -8.14 -20.45 23.05
C LEU A 731 -7.01 -20.89 23.98
#